data_bb354383623e4c96787d90a237f01d21
#
_entry.id   bb354383623e4c96787d90a237f01d21
#
_cell.length_a   1.000
_cell.length_b   1.000
_cell.length_c   1.000
_cell.angle_alpha   90.00
_cell.angle_beta   90.00
_cell.angle_gamma   90.00
#
_symmetry.space_group_name_H-M   'P 1'
#
loop_
_entity.id
_entity.type
_entity.pdbx_description
1 polymer ?
#
loop_
_entity_poly.entity_id
_entity_poly.type
_entity_poly.pdbx_seq_one_letter_code
_entity_poly.pdbx_strand_id
1 'polypeptide(L)'
;MKKSKIYIIGLLIATIFCSSLIGTVSAQQASKKIIVVDQSGGGDFVSIQDAINSLPDVATAPRIIYIKAGVYREKVFLEKDFVSLIGEDVNKTILTISLARDIWRCENDDDWGVATINLKSNDIVLENLTITNTYGFERAQNKEPEHIDCRKDSLHPFKEVRNSSHQMALRSFTTTRLVAKNCIFRAYGGDTVSPWNPEEGMFYFKDCIMEGGVDFYCPRGWAWAQNCTFIAHGNTAAIWHDGSKYEDSKTVLVNCNFTGDDGFKLGRYHRDAQFYFINGKFAKEMADAPVYLNPSNPQNEIKWGRRIYFYNAIKEGTPFAWLVNNLETAKGAPKPEEITINWLFNGKWMPDTSLFSGSPVKSLSIVKSKTNGQISSIDSIAENMLVYQRAIGGWPKAVNEIKVDYTKQLTETEKKAIIADSLHIDPTIDNGATTKEIKYLVTAYKKTKNNKYLAAAEKGIGYLLKAQYATGGWPQYFPDFSSYRSQITYNDDAMVNVLNLLQDITEGAKNFDVVNPAFIPKAKLAIELGVECILRTQIKVNDILTAWCAQYNRNTLQPEMARKFELVSISGQESVGIIRFLMRQKNPTPAIVEAVKAGIAWLEEVKIKGFKYVDVIAPDMPKGKDRVIATDINSAIWARFYEVETNRPFFSGRDSQKKYDVKEIEYERRTGYAWYGTWPATLLVVEYPKWLQAINKNN
;
A
#
# COMPACT_ATOMS: atom_id res chain seq x y z
N MET A 1 49.13 -48.33 -47.65
CA MET A 1 50.56 -48.18 -47.36
C MET A 1 50.71 -47.63 -45.94
N LYS A 2 51.46 -48.35 -45.12
CA LYS A 2 52.26 -48.02 -43.91
C LYS A 2 51.46 -47.52 -42.72
N LYS A 3 51.23 -48.38 -41.71
CA LYS A 3 52.04 -48.84 -40.54
C LYS A 3 51.80 -47.92 -39.34
N SER A 4 51.04 -48.36 -38.37
CA SER A 4 51.30 -49.13 -37.12
C SER A 4 52.41 -48.50 -36.24
N LYS A 5 52.04 -48.23 -34.99
CA LYS A 5 52.74 -48.76 -33.80
C LYS A 5 51.96 -48.59 -32.52
N ILE A 6 51.71 -49.72 -31.90
CA ILE A 6 51.28 -50.03 -30.54
C ILE A 6 52.52 -49.78 -29.60
N TYR A 7 52.27 -49.21 -28.40
CA TYR A 7 53.06 -49.55 -27.21
C TYR A 7 52.15 -49.70 -26.00
N ILE A 8 52.13 -50.91 -25.51
CA ILE A 8 51.70 -51.37 -24.18
C ILE A 8 52.90 -51.34 -23.26
N ILE A 9 52.77 -51.09 -21.98
CA ILE A 9 53.52 -51.42 -20.75
C ILE A 9 53.24 -50.29 -19.76
N GLY A 10 52.86 -50.44 -18.50
CA GLY A 10 52.77 -51.58 -17.60
C GLY A 10 52.17 -51.13 -16.26
N LEU A 11 51.61 -52.08 -15.65
CA LEU A 11 50.96 -52.11 -14.34
C LEU A 11 51.97 -51.77 -13.20
N LEU A 12 51.62 -50.89 -12.29
CA LEU A 12 52.15 -50.92 -10.93
C LEU A 12 51.10 -50.51 -9.92
N ILE A 13 50.77 -51.46 -9.07
CA ILE A 13 49.88 -51.36 -7.91
C ILE A 13 50.61 -50.61 -6.80
N ALA A 14 49.96 -49.58 -6.30
CA ALA A 14 50.33 -49.02 -4.98
C ALA A 14 49.03 -48.81 -4.19
N THR A 15 48.75 -49.74 -3.35
CA THR A 15 47.74 -49.67 -2.29
C THR A 15 48.21 -48.69 -1.22
N ILE A 16 47.52 -47.54 -1.11
CA ILE A 16 47.59 -46.69 0.06
C ILE A 16 46.20 -46.66 0.66
N PHE A 17 46.11 -47.19 1.87
CA PHE A 17 45.00 -47.04 2.79
C PHE A 17 44.78 -45.54 3.04
N CYS A 18 43.66 -45.00 2.58
CA CYS A 18 43.11 -43.77 3.04
C CYS A 18 41.72 -44.04 3.56
N SER A 19 41.60 -44.09 4.87
CA SER A 19 40.36 -44.25 5.63
C SER A 19 39.39 -43.14 5.23
N SER A 20 38.35 -43.55 4.47
CA SER A 20 37.23 -42.73 4.11
C SER A 20 36.41 -42.44 5.38
N LEU A 21 36.51 -41.26 5.95
CA LEU A 21 35.48 -40.65 6.77
C LEU A 21 34.30 -40.34 5.81
N ILE A 22 33.38 -41.30 5.69
CA ILE A 22 32.05 -41.03 5.18
C ILE A 22 31.34 -40.20 6.27
N GLY A 23 31.47 -38.92 6.17
CA GLY A 23 30.55 -38.00 6.83
C GLY A 23 29.18 -38.21 6.22
N THR A 24 28.30 -38.88 6.93
CA THR A 24 26.87 -38.88 6.66
C THR A 24 26.43 -37.42 6.77
N VAL A 25 26.30 -36.74 5.63
CA VAL A 25 25.49 -35.53 5.56
C VAL A 25 24.08 -35.95 5.83
N SER A 26 23.71 -35.91 7.11
CA SER A 26 22.33 -35.91 7.53
C SER A 26 21.66 -34.73 6.81
N ALA A 27 20.84 -35.04 5.81
CA ALA A 27 19.91 -34.09 5.25
C ALA A 27 18.96 -33.71 6.41
N GLN A 28 19.33 -32.69 7.12
CA GLN A 28 18.50 -32.05 8.11
C GLN A 28 17.28 -31.55 7.35
N GLN A 29 16.19 -32.30 7.45
CA GLN A 29 14.88 -31.94 6.96
C GLN A 29 14.59 -30.57 7.58
N ALA A 30 14.78 -29.49 6.79
CA ALA A 30 14.48 -28.14 7.22
C ALA A 30 13.01 -28.15 7.66
N SER A 31 12.76 -28.07 8.95
CA SER A 31 11.42 -27.95 9.49
C SER A 31 10.76 -26.78 8.76
N LYS A 32 9.61 -27.02 8.12
CA LYS A 32 8.80 -25.97 7.46
C LYS A 32 8.54 -24.90 8.52
N LYS A 33 9.29 -23.80 8.46
CA LYS A 33 9.09 -22.68 9.38
C LYS A 33 7.76 -22.04 9.05
N ILE A 34 6.75 -22.25 9.91
CA ILE A 34 5.47 -21.55 9.84
C ILE A 34 5.70 -20.13 10.35
N ILE A 35 5.38 -19.14 9.54
CA ILE A 35 5.37 -17.74 9.95
C ILE A 35 4.02 -17.46 10.62
N VAL A 36 4.04 -16.89 11.82
CA VAL A 36 2.84 -16.56 12.57
C VAL A 36 2.59 -15.05 12.51
N VAL A 37 1.39 -14.67 12.09
CA VAL A 37 0.90 -13.29 12.15
C VAL A 37 -0.07 -13.18 13.31
N ASP A 38 0.20 -12.24 14.23
CA ASP A 38 -0.63 -11.98 15.40
C ASP A 38 -0.64 -10.48 15.70
N GLN A 39 -1.80 -9.84 15.56
CA GLN A 39 -1.97 -8.41 15.85
C GLN A 39 -1.66 -8.03 17.30
N SER A 40 -1.76 -8.98 18.24
CA SER A 40 -1.39 -8.76 19.65
C SER A 40 0.12 -8.68 19.87
N GLY A 41 0.93 -8.99 18.84
CA GLY A 41 2.38 -9.00 18.91
C GLY A 41 2.97 -10.32 19.42
N GLY A 42 2.16 -11.38 19.55
CA GLY A 42 2.62 -12.72 19.94
C GLY A 42 3.15 -13.58 18.79
N GLY A 43 3.10 -13.07 17.55
CA GLY A 43 3.59 -13.75 16.35
C GLY A 43 4.94 -13.22 15.84
N ASP A 44 5.39 -13.75 14.70
CA ASP A 44 6.57 -13.25 13.99
C ASP A 44 6.28 -11.86 13.37
N PHE A 45 5.04 -11.59 12.97
CA PHE A 45 4.58 -10.34 12.37
C PHE A 45 3.22 -9.93 12.94
N VAL A 46 2.92 -8.64 12.91
CA VAL A 46 1.60 -8.08 13.27
C VAL A 46 0.73 -7.81 12.03
N SER A 47 1.34 -7.77 10.84
CA SER A 47 0.72 -7.50 9.54
C SER A 47 0.91 -8.70 8.62
N ILE A 48 -0.12 -9.04 7.85
CA ILE A 48 -0.08 -10.11 6.84
C ILE A 48 0.85 -9.70 5.70
N GLN A 49 0.77 -8.43 5.27
CA GLN A 49 1.61 -7.93 4.18
C GLN A 49 3.10 -8.00 4.54
N ASP A 50 3.47 -7.67 5.78
CA ASP A 50 4.87 -7.74 6.21
C ASP A 50 5.37 -9.18 6.28
N ALA A 51 4.52 -10.12 6.69
CA ALA A 51 4.84 -11.54 6.65
C ALA A 51 5.09 -12.04 5.21
N ILE A 52 4.25 -11.61 4.25
CA ILE A 52 4.43 -11.91 2.83
C ILE A 52 5.74 -11.29 2.31
N ASN A 53 5.99 -10.03 2.64
CA ASN A 53 7.20 -9.31 2.20
C ASN A 53 8.48 -9.95 2.73
N SER A 54 8.45 -10.59 3.91
CA SER A 54 9.60 -11.28 4.52
C SER A 54 10.00 -12.56 3.79
N LEU A 55 9.11 -13.12 2.97
CA LEU A 55 9.39 -14.35 2.21
C LEU A 55 10.42 -14.08 1.11
N PRO A 56 11.31 -15.03 0.81
CA PRO A 56 12.17 -14.94 -0.38
C PRO A 56 11.32 -14.87 -1.67
N ASP A 57 11.86 -14.23 -2.72
CA ASP A 57 11.13 -14.07 -3.98
C ASP A 57 10.91 -15.41 -4.70
N VAL A 58 11.88 -16.32 -4.61
CA VAL A 58 11.82 -17.63 -5.24
C VAL A 58 11.55 -18.71 -4.21
N ALA A 59 10.58 -19.58 -4.52
CA ALA A 59 10.33 -20.80 -3.76
C ALA A 59 9.80 -21.92 -4.68
N THR A 60 10.11 -23.15 -4.30
CA THR A 60 9.69 -24.37 -4.99
C THR A 60 8.78 -25.26 -4.14
N ALA A 61 8.45 -24.80 -2.93
CA ALA A 61 7.63 -25.52 -1.97
C ALA A 61 6.70 -24.57 -1.21
N PRO A 62 5.55 -25.06 -0.72
CA PRO A 62 4.60 -24.24 0.05
C PRO A 62 5.22 -23.58 1.27
N ARG A 63 4.92 -22.30 1.45
CA ARG A 63 5.32 -21.44 2.58
C ARG A 63 4.07 -21.04 3.33
N ILE A 64 4.02 -21.35 4.61
CA ILE A 64 2.82 -21.18 5.42
C ILE A 64 2.94 -19.92 6.27
N ILE A 65 1.97 -19.03 6.11
CA ILE A 65 1.71 -17.90 6.99
C ILE A 65 0.42 -18.22 7.76
N TYR A 66 0.56 -18.48 9.05
CA TYR A 66 -0.55 -18.75 9.96
C TYR A 66 -1.00 -17.45 10.62
N ILE A 67 -2.27 -17.11 10.49
CA ILE A 67 -2.82 -15.83 10.88
C ILE A 67 -3.75 -16.04 12.08
N LYS A 68 -3.39 -15.47 13.22
CA LYS A 68 -4.19 -15.53 14.45
C LYS A 68 -5.53 -14.81 14.29
N ALA A 69 -6.49 -15.18 15.11
CA ALA A 69 -7.77 -14.49 15.18
C ALA A 69 -7.56 -12.99 15.44
N GLY A 70 -8.20 -12.16 14.62
CA GLY A 70 -8.06 -10.70 14.65
C GLY A 70 -8.73 -10.06 13.42
N VAL A 71 -8.90 -8.73 13.46
CA VAL A 71 -9.42 -7.95 12.34
C VAL A 71 -8.27 -7.21 11.67
N TYR A 72 -7.77 -7.75 10.57
CA TYR A 72 -6.65 -7.24 9.80
C TYR A 72 -7.17 -6.24 8.76
N ARG A 73 -7.03 -4.95 9.07
CA ARG A 73 -7.48 -3.86 8.21
C ARG A 73 -6.34 -3.45 7.29
N GLU A 74 -6.03 -4.31 6.35
CA GLU A 74 -4.94 -4.10 5.39
C GLU A 74 -5.31 -4.65 4.01
N LYS A 75 -4.76 -4.01 2.98
CA LYS A 75 -4.82 -4.47 1.61
C LYS A 75 -3.62 -5.37 1.36
N VAL A 76 -3.89 -6.61 0.96
CA VAL A 76 -2.85 -7.62 0.76
C VAL A 76 -2.50 -7.74 -0.72
N PHE A 77 -1.21 -7.66 -1.02
CA PHE A 77 -0.61 -7.92 -2.33
C PHE A 77 0.25 -9.17 -2.26
N LEU A 78 -0.07 -10.16 -3.08
CA LEU A 78 0.62 -11.43 -3.11
C LEU A 78 1.23 -11.64 -4.50
N GLU A 79 2.54 -11.39 -4.61
CA GLU A 79 3.34 -11.52 -5.83
C GLU A 79 4.38 -12.65 -5.72
N LYS A 80 4.27 -13.48 -4.68
CA LYS A 80 5.20 -14.59 -4.39
C LYS A 80 4.48 -15.92 -4.49
N ASP A 81 5.02 -16.83 -5.28
CA ASP A 81 4.46 -18.16 -5.49
C ASP A 81 4.53 -19.04 -4.23
N PHE A 82 3.74 -20.12 -4.21
CA PHE A 82 3.72 -21.14 -3.16
C PHE A 82 3.43 -20.61 -1.76
N VAL A 83 2.51 -19.67 -1.64
CA VAL A 83 2.12 -19.09 -0.33
C VAL A 83 0.76 -19.61 0.12
N SER A 84 0.72 -20.11 1.36
CA SER A 84 -0.51 -20.50 2.04
C SER A 84 -0.81 -19.50 3.17
N LEU A 85 -1.92 -18.76 3.06
CA LEU A 85 -2.46 -17.91 4.10
C LEU A 85 -3.53 -18.70 4.85
N ILE A 86 -3.28 -19.04 6.11
CA ILE A 86 -4.15 -19.92 6.90
C ILE A 86 -4.60 -19.19 8.17
N GLY A 87 -5.89 -18.90 8.26
CA GLY A 87 -6.49 -18.30 9.43
C GLY A 87 -6.68 -19.29 10.58
N GLU A 88 -6.61 -18.80 11.80
CA GLU A 88 -6.88 -19.58 13.00
C GLU A 88 -8.35 -20.01 13.09
N ASP A 89 -9.27 -19.12 12.70
CA ASP A 89 -10.72 -19.35 12.76
C ASP A 89 -11.39 -18.49 11.67
N VAL A 90 -12.18 -19.11 10.82
CA VAL A 90 -12.80 -18.43 9.68
C VAL A 90 -13.67 -17.24 10.09
N ASN A 91 -14.35 -17.30 11.25
CA ASN A 91 -15.22 -16.24 11.73
C ASN A 91 -14.48 -15.14 12.51
N LYS A 92 -13.22 -15.37 12.88
CA LYS A 92 -12.44 -14.48 13.73
C LYS A 92 -11.17 -13.96 13.06
N THR A 93 -10.71 -14.59 11.98
CA THR A 93 -9.55 -14.11 11.21
C THR A 93 -10.07 -13.36 9.99
N ILE A 94 -10.20 -12.03 10.13
CA ILE A 94 -10.91 -11.16 9.20
C ILE A 94 -9.94 -10.19 8.53
N LEU A 95 -9.80 -10.29 7.21
CA LEU A 95 -9.10 -9.32 6.37
C LEU A 95 -10.13 -8.37 5.78
N THR A 96 -9.92 -7.06 5.92
CA THR A 96 -10.93 -6.08 5.50
C THR A 96 -10.35 -4.79 4.97
N ILE A 97 -11.01 -4.24 3.94
CA ILE A 97 -10.88 -2.86 3.46
C ILE A 97 -12.26 -2.29 3.20
N SER A 98 -12.32 -0.97 2.99
CA SER A 98 -13.52 -0.28 2.52
C SER A 98 -13.17 0.49 1.24
N LEU A 99 -13.49 -0.06 0.05
CA LEU A 99 -13.09 0.52 -1.23
C LEU A 99 -13.98 0.08 -2.39
N ALA A 100 -14.57 1.03 -3.12
CA ALA A 100 -15.20 0.76 -4.41
C ALA A 100 -14.18 0.87 -5.55
N ARG A 101 -14.34 0.03 -6.61
CA ARG A 101 -13.47 0.05 -7.79
C ARG A 101 -13.42 1.41 -8.47
N ASP A 102 -14.54 2.10 -8.55
CA ASP A 102 -14.61 3.41 -9.20
C ASP A 102 -13.81 4.46 -8.45
N ILE A 103 -13.78 4.40 -7.12
CA ILE A 103 -12.88 5.23 -6.29
C ILE A 103 -11.42 4.88 -6.55
N TRP A 104 -11.08 3.59 -6.60
CA TRP A 104 -9.72 3.15 -6.92
C TRP A 104 -9.24 3.69 -8.26
N ARG A 105 -10.08 3.61 -9.28
CA ARG A 105 -9.79 4.06 -10.65
C ARG A 105 -9.72 5.58 -10.82
N CYS A 106 -10.15 6.35 -9.84
CA CYS A 106 -9.89 7.79 -9.83
C CYS A 106 -8.40 8.11 -9.70
N GLU A 107 -7.64 7.23 -9.04
CA GLU A 107 -6.22 7.46 -8.71
C GLU A 107 -5.27 6.47 -9.40
N ASN A 108 -5.80 5.39 -9.99
CA ASN A 108 -5.00 4.31 -10.55
C ASN A 108 -5.46 3.94 -11.95
N ASP A 109 -4.52 3.65 -12.85
CA ASP A 109 -4.80 3.34 -14.25
C ASP A 109 -5.25 1.88 -14.45
N ASP A 110 -5.01 1.02 -13.46
CA ASP A 110 -5.37 -0.39 -13.49
C ASP A 110 -6.07 -0.84 -12.20
N ASP A 111 -6.48 -2.10 -12.17
CA ASP A 111 -7.16 -2.71 -11.02
C ASP A 111 -6.18 -3.38 -10.03
N TRP A 112 -4.86 -3.17 -10.12
CA TRP A 112 -3.90 -3.74 -9.19
C TRP A 112 -3.95 -3.03 -7.83
N GLY A 113 -4.62 -3.64 -6.87
CA GLY A 113 -4.88 -3.06 -5.54
C GLY A 113 -6.34 -2.69 -5.29
N VAL A 114 -7.26 -3.06 -6.18
CA VAL A 114 -8.70 -2.78 -6.04
C VAL A 114 -9.38 -3.67 -4.98
N ALA A 115 -8.80 -4.83 -4.67
CA ALA A 115 -9.37 -5.83 -3.78
C ALA A 115 -8.72 -5.84 -2.38
N THR A 116 -9.38 -6.50 -1.43
CA THR A 116 -8.79 -6.81 -0.12
C THR A 116 -7.56 -7.69 -0.27
N ILE A 117 -7.64 -8.75 -1.11
CA ILE A 117 -6.49 -9.56 -1.52
C ILE A 117 -6.31 -9.45 -3.05
N ASN A 118 -5.10 -9.08 -3.45
CA ASN A 118 -4.69 -8.91 -4.84
C ASN A 118 -3.57 -9.90 -5.16
N LEU A 119 -3.76 -10.74 -6.20
CA LEU A 119 -2.87 -11.85 -6.53
C LEU A 119 -2.24 -11.66 -7.92
N LYS A 120 -0.91 -11.79 -7.99
CA LYS A 120 -0.12 -11.95 -9.23
C LYS A 120 0.89 -13.10 -9.10
N SER A 121 0.49 -14.16 -8.44
CA SER A 121 1.35 -15.30 -8.10
C SER A 121 0.59 -16.60 -8.22
N ASN A 122 1.32 -17.72 -8.26
CA ASN A 122 0.80 -19.06 -8.50
C ASN A 122 0.93 -19.93 -7.25
N ASP A 123 0.18 -21.05 -7.23
CA ASP A 123 0.22 -22.04 -6.14
C ASP A 123 -0.16 -21.41 -4.79
N ILE A 124 -1.27 -20.71 -4.77
CA ILE A 124 -1.78 -19.97 -3.61
C ILE A 124 -2.85 -20.76 -2.90
N VAL A 125 -2.76 -20.82 -1.58
CA VAL A 125 -3.79 -21.40 -0.70
C VAL A 125 -4.32 -20.32 0.25
N LEU A 126 -5.63 -20.16 0.27
CA LEU A 126 -6.37 -19.35 1.25
C LEU A 126 -7.23 -20.31 2.06
N GLU A 127 -7.10 -20.29 3.40
CA GLU A 127 -7.82 -21.24 4.25
C GLU A 127 -8.24 -20.58 5.57
N ASN A 128 -9.47 -20.88 6.04
CA ASN A 128 -10.01 -20.39 7.31
C ASN A 128 -10.00 -18.86 7.46
N LEU A 129 -10.30 -18.11 6.39
CA LEU A 129 -10.22 -16.65 6.36
C LEU A 129 -11.59 -16.04 6.00
N THR A 130 -11.96 -14.97 6.70
CA THR A 130 -12.96 -14.02 6.20
C THR A 130 -12.26 -12.88 5.49
N ILE A 131 -12.58 -12.66 4.22
CA ILE A 131 -12.00 -11.64 3.36
C ILE A 131 -13.14 -10.74 2.89
N THR A 132 -13.19 -9.52 3.40
CA THR A 132 -14.34 -8.65 3.17
C THR A 132 -13.95 -7.27 2.66
N ASN A 133 -14.77 -6.73 1.76
CA ASN A 133 -14.75 -5.32 1.38
C ASN A 133 -16.04 -4.68 1.92
N THR A 134 -15.90 -3.81 2.92
CA THR A 134 -17.03 -3.29 3.69
C THR A 134 -17.70 -2.06 3.09
N TYR A 135 -17.19 -1.51 1.99
CA TYR A 135 -17.64 -0.23 1.41
C TYR A 135 -19.16 -0.13 1.29
N GLY A 136 -19.80 -1.10 0.67
CA GLY A 136 -21.25 -1.08 0.47
C GLY A 136 -22.04 -1.42 1.72
N PHE A 137 -21.53 -2.29 2.62
CA PHE A 137 -22.19 -2.58 3.90
C PHE A 137 -22.23 -1.35 4.81
N GLU A 138 -21.17 -0.56 4.84
CA GLU A 138 -21.12 0.70 5.58
C GLU A 138 -22.13 1.74 5.05
N ARG A 139 -22.54 1.59 3.80
CA ARG A 139 -23.44 2.48 3.06
C ARG A 139 -24.79 1.85 2.72
N ALA A 140 -25.11 0.71 3.30
CA ALA A 140 -26.33 -0.04 2.96
C ALA A 140 -27.63 0.76 3.15
N GLN A 141 -27.66 1.69 4.11
CA GLN A 141 -28.78 2.59 4.38
C GLN A 141 -28.80 3.83 3.47
N ASN A 142 -27.71 4.13 2.78
CA ASN A 142 -27.62 5.28 1.88
C ASN A 142 -27.85 4.83 0.43
N LYS A 143 -29.03 5.17 -0.12
CA LYS A 143 -29.39 4.85 -1.50
C LYS A 143 -28.87 5.86 -2.51
N GLU A 144 -28.49 7.05 -2.05
CA GLU A 144 -27.94 8.08 -2.91
C GLU A 144 -26.47 7.77 -3.26
N PRO A 145 -26.05 8.01 -4.50
CA PRO A 145 -24.66 7.83 -4.89
C PRO A 145 -23.75 8.84 -4.19
N GLU A 146 -22.56 8.42 -3.85
CA GLU A 146 -21.48 9.31 -3.44
C GLU A 146 -20.85 9.93 -4.69
N HIS A 147 -20.72 11.27 -4.72
CA HIS A 147 -20.11 12.00 -5.82
C HIS A 147 -18.61 12.14 -5.55
N ILE A 148 -17.81 11.46 -6.35
CA ILE A 148 -16.33 11.46 -6.22
C ILE A 148 -15.72 12.33 -7.31
N ASP A 149 -14.87 13.27 -6.90
CA ASP A 149 -14.06 14.10 -7.81
C ASP A 149 -12.86 13.29 -8.33
N CYS A 150 -12.92 12.87 -9.58
CA CYS A 150 -11.90 12.07 -10.27
C CYS A 150 -11.08 12.93 -11.23
N ARG A 151 -10.37 13.92 -10.74
CA ARG A 151 -9.59 14.88 -11.54
C ARG A 151 -8.59 14.24 -12.51
N LYS A 152 -8.14 13.03 -12.22
CA LYS A 152 -7.24 12.28 -13.11
C LYS A 152 -7.95 11.77 -14.37
N ASP A 153 -9.24 11.54 -14.31
CA ASP A 153 -10.07 11.16 -15.45
C ASP A 153 -10.65 12.41 -16.10
N SER A 154 -9.91 12.98 -17.06
CA SER A 154 -10.33 14.21 -17.78
C SER A 154 -11.62 14.04 -18.60
N LEU A 155 -11.98 12.81 -18.93
CA LEU A 155 -13.22 12.49 -19.67
C LEU A 155 -14.42 12.35 -18.71
N HIS A 156 -14.18 11.91 -17.48
CA HIS A 156 -15.21 11.71 -16.47
C HIS A 156 -14.71 12.26 -15.12
N PRO A 157 -14.61 13.59 -14.98
CA PRO A 157 -14.00 14.22 -13.80
C PRO A 157 -14.81 14.00 -12.51
N PHE A 158 -16.05 13.53 -12.64
CA PHE A 158 -16.90 13.16 -11.52
C PHE A 158 -17.48 11.76 -11.73
N LYS A 159 -17.47 10.95 -10.69
CA LYS A 159 -18.08 9.62 -10.67
C LYS A 159 -19.14 9.53 -9.58
N GLU A 160 -20.26 8.92 -9.93
CA GLU A 160 -21.26 8.49 -8.96
C GLU A 160 -20.95 7.07 -8.51
N VAL A 161 -20.66 6.91 -7.23
CA VAL A 161 -20.33 5.61 -6.64
C VAL A 161 -21.42 5.21 -5.68
N ARG A 162 -22.11 4.12 -5.99
CA ARG A 162 -23.20 3.58 -5.18
C ARG A 162 -22.71 2.53 -4.18
N ASN A 163 -23.51 2.25 -3.17
CA ASN A 163 -23.24 1.14 -2.26
C ASN A 163 -23.09 -0.21 -3.00
N SER A 164 -23.78 -0.38 -4.15
CA SER A 164 -23.73 -1.57 -5.01
C SER A 164 -22.66 -1.52 -6.12
N SER A 165 -21.84 -0.46 -6.20
CA SER A 165 -20.69 -0.40 -7.12
C SER A 165 -19.75 -1.58 -6.90
N HIS A 166 -18.92 -1.92 -7.90
CA HIS A 166 -18.01 -3.07 -7.80
C HIS A 166 -17.05 -2.95 -6.62
N GLN A 167 -16.97 -4.00 -5.81
CA GLN A 167 -16.20 -4.08 -4.57
C GLN A 167 -15.60 -5.49 -4.47
N MET A 168 -14.30 -5.59 -4.51
CA MET A 168 -13.65 -6.88 -4.60
C MET A 168 -13.07 -7.30 -3.24
N ALA A 169 -13.40 -8.48 -2.78
CA ALA A 169 -12.69 -9.14 -1.70
C ALA A 169 -11.41 -9.82 -2.23
N LEU A 170 -11.52 -10.47 -3.40
CA LEU A 170 -10.40 -11.14 -4.07
C LEU A 170 -10.34 -10.75 -5.55
N ARG A 171 -9.17 -10.32 -6.01
CA ARG A 171 -8.84 -10.09 -7.40
C ARG A 171 -7.51 -10.75 -7.76
N SER A 172 -7.45 -11.47 -8.87
CA SER A 172 -6.18 -11.91 -9.44
C SER A 172 -6.01 -11.43 -10.88
N PHE A 173 -4.79 -11.56 -11.43
CA PHE A 173 -4.47 -11.10 -12.78
C PHE A 173 -3.87 -12.19 -13.68
N THR A 174 -2.85 -12.87 -13.20
CA THR A 174 -2.16 -13.95 -13.97
C THR A 174 -2.05 -15.22 -13.15
N THR A 175 -2.77 -15.28 -12.03
CA THR A 175 -2.71 -16.39 -11.08
C THR A 175 -3.27 -17.67 -11.69
N THR A 176 -2.55 -18.76 -11.49
CA THR A 176 -3.06 -20.12 -11.70
C THR A 176 -2.83 -20.97 -10.45
N ARG A 177 -3.56 -22.06 -10.29
CA ARG A 177 -3.53 -22.97 -9.13
C ARG A 177 -3.81 -22.25 -7.80
N LEU A 178 -4.97 -21.55 -7.79
CA LEU A 178 -5.52 -20.94 -6.56
C LEU A 178 -6.46 -21.93 -5.88
N VAL A 179 -6.23 -22.18 -4.60
CA VAL A 179 -7.10 -22.96 -3.72
C VAL A 179 -7.67 -22.04 -2.62
N ALA A 180 -8.99 -22.05 -2.44
CA ALA A 180 -9.64 -21.43 -1.28
C ALA A 180 -10.50 -22.49 -0.57
N LYS A 181 -10.25 -22.67 0.74
CA LYS A 181 -10.94 -23.68 1.56
C LYS A 181 -11.47 -23.06 2.84
N ASN A 182 -12.75 -23.33 3.16
CA ASN A 182 -13.39 -22.79 4.36
C ASN A 182 -13.16 -21.28 4.53
N CYS A 183 -13.43 -20.51 3.45
CA CYS A 183 -13.28 -19.06 3.43
C CYS A 183 -14.63 -18.36 3.28
N ILE A 184 -14.73 -17.15 3.79
CA ILE A 184 -15.86 -16.26 3.61
C ILE A 184 -15.39 -15.03 2.81
N PHE A 185 -15.91 -14.86 1.59
CA PHE A 185 -15.67 -13.70 0.74
C PHE A 185 -16.90 -12.81 0.75
N ARG A 186 -16.78 -11.56 1.16
CA ARG A 186 -17.93 -10.68 1.31
C ARG A 186 -17.71 -9.30 0.70
N ALA A 187 -18.71 -8.86 -0.06
CA ALA A 187 -18.92 -7.47 -0.42
C ALA A 187 -20.42 -7.24 -0.64
N TYR A 188 -20.87 -6.00 -0.61
CA TYR A 188 -22.26 -5.67 -0.94
C TYR A 188 -22.47 -5.51 -2.45
N GLY A 189 -21.45 -5.07 -3.16
CA GLY A 189 -21.45 -4.81 -4.60
C GLY A 189 -20.95 -5.98 -5.45
N GLY A 190 -20.65 -5.67 -6.71
CA GLY A 190 -20.23 -6.65 -7.70
C GLY A 190 -18.77 -7.09 -7.63
N ASP A 191 -18.45 -8.15 -8.40
CA ASP A 191 -17.09 -8.68 -8.61
C ASP A 191 -16.37 -9.15 -7.32
N THR A 192 -17.09 -9.56 -6.28
CA THR A 192 -16.50 -9.90 -4.95
C THR A 192 -15.36 -10.92 -5.06
N VAL A 193 -15.56 -12.02 -5.83
CA VAL A 193 -14.58 -13.07 -6.08
C VAL A 193 -14.26 -13.08 -7.57
N SER A 194 -13.18 -12.43 -7.96
CA SER A 194 -12.85 -12.15 -9.35
C SER A 194 -11.42 -12.62 -9.71
N PRO A 195 -11.14 -13.93 -9.69
CA PRO A 195 -9.87 -14.46 -10.17
C PRO A 195 -9.79 -14.36 -11.71
N TRP A 196 -8.66 -13.85 -12.21
CA TRP A 196 -8.48 -13.56 -13.62
C TRP A 196 -7.22 -14.20 -14.17
N ASN A 197 -7.37 -15.21 -14.99
CA ASN A 197 -6.36 -15.72 -15.91
C ASN A 197 -7.07 -16.57 -16.97
N PRO A 198 -7.55 -15.96 -18.08
CA PRO A 198 -8.28 -16.69 -19.11
C PRO A 198 -7.39 -17.66 -19.92
N GLU A 199 -6.07 -17.54 -19.83
CA GLU A 199 -5.13 -18.38 -20.57
C GLU A 199 -4.91 -19.74 -19.91
N GLU A 200 -4.69 -19.77 -18.59
CA GLU A 200 -4.32 -20.99 -17.87
C GLU A 200 -4.80 -21.03 -16.41
N GLY A 201 -5.70 -20.11 -16.03
CA GLY A 201 -6.18 -20.00 -14.66
C GLY A 201 -6.95 -21.23 -14.19
N MET A 202 -6.50 -21.85 -13.12
CA MET A 202 -7.14 -22.97 -12.46
C MET A 202 -7.49 -22.58 -11.03
N PHE A 203 -8.80 -22.57 -10.72
CA PHE A 203 -9.32 -22.04 -9.46
C PHE A 203 -10.19 -23.07 -8.76
N TYR A 204 -9.88 -23.36 -7.51
CA TYR A 204 -10.59 -24.33 -6.70
C TYR A 204 -11.11 -23.69 -5.40
N PHE A 205 -12.42 -23.78 -5.18
CA PHE A 205 -13.11 -23.28 -3.99
C PHE A 205 -13.88 -24.42 -3.32
N LYS A 206 -13.70 -24.59 -2.01
CA LYS A 206 -14.36 -25.64 -1.24
C LYS A 206 -14.85 -25.11 0.09
N ASP A 207 -16.08 -25.46 0.46
CA ASP A 207 -16.71 -25.11 1.74
C ASP A 207 -16.66 -23.59 2.01
N CYS A 208 -16.83 -22.76 0.95
CA CYS A 208 -16.74 -21.29 1.02
C CYS A 208 -18.13 -20.65 1.04
N ILE A 209 -18.21 -19.45 1.65
CA ILE A 209 -19.34 -18.54 1.52
C ILE A 209 -18.90 -17.38 0.63
N MET A 210 -19.68 -17.06 -0.38
CA MET A 210 -19.47 -15.95 -1.30
C MET A 210 -20.68 -15.05 -1.30
N GLU A 211 -20.52 -13.79 -0.89
CA GLU A 211 -21.59 -12.82 -0.73
C GLU A 211 -21.30 -11.58 -1.56
N GLY A 212 -22.26 -11.12 -2.36
CA GLY A 212 -22.08 -9.94 -3.20
C GLY A 212 -23.29 -9.54 -4.02
N GLY A 213 -23.12 -8.50 -4.83
CA GLY A 213 -24.13 -7.98 -5.75
C GLY A 213 -24.02 -8.60 -7.15
N VAL A 214 -23.96 -7.75 -8.19
CA VAL A 214 -23.86 -8.22 -9.58
C VAL A 214 -22.54 -8.95 -9.84
N ASP A 215 -22.62 -10.12 -10.46
CA ASP A 215 -21.45 -10.87 -10.94
C ASP A 215 -20.42 -11.17 -9.83
N PHE A 216 -20.88 -11.35 -8.60
CA PHE A 216 -19.96 -11.43 -7.46
C PHE A 216 -19.08 -12.70 -7.43
N TYR A 217 -19.42 -13.72 -8.19
CA TYR A 217 -18.54 -14.85 -8.49
C TYR A 217 -18.26 -14.89 -10.00
N CYS A 218 -17.10 -14.43 -10.38
CA CYS A 218 -16.74 -14.22 -11.78
C CYS A 218 -15.33 -14.70 -12.13
N PRO A 219 -15.05 -16.00 -12.00
CA PRO A 219 -13.76 -16.57 -12.40
C PRO A 219 -13.59 -16.52 -13.91
N ARG A 220 -12.38 -16.16 -14.36
CA ARG A 220 -11.99 -16.16 -15.77
C ARG A 220 -10.86 -17.16 -15.97
N GLY A 221 -11.26 -18.38 -16.33
CA GLY A 221 -10.41 -19.56 -16.44
C GLY A 221 -11.23 -20.83 -16.18
N TRP A 222 -10.61 -21.85 -15.65
CA TRP A 222 -11.23 -23.11 -15.24
C TRP A 222 -11.52 -23.04 -13.73
N ALA A 223 -12.77 -23.18 -13.34
CA ALA A 223 -13.16 -22.98 -11.94
C ALA A 223 -14.02 -24.14 -11.40
N TRP A 224 -13.66 -24.61 -10.20
CA TRP A 224 -14.43 -25.58 -9.42
C TRP A 224 -14.86 -24.96 -8.11
N ALA A 225 -16.16 -24.95 -7.83
CA ALA A 225 -16.72 -24.62 -6.53
C ALA A 225 -17.49 -25.81 -5.98
N GLN A 226 -17.16 -26.24 -4.75
CA GLN A 226 -17.79 -27.38 -4.11
C GLN A 226 -18.25 -27.06 -2.70
N ASN A 227 -19.49 -27.46 -2.36
CA ASN A 227 -20.13 -27.21 -1.07
C ASN A 227 -20.13 -25.70 -0.69
N CYS A 228 -20.21 -24.82 -1.68
CA CYS A 228 -20.18 -23.38 -1.47
C CYS A 228 -21.59 -22.81 -1.33
N THR A 229 -21.71 -21.72 -0.58
CA THR A 229 -22.95 -20.95 -0.47
C THR A 229 -22.77 -19.59 -1.13
N PHE A 230 -23.66 -19.25 -2.04
CA PHE A 230 -23.71 -18.00 -2.78
C PHE A 230 -24.86 -17.15 -2.26
N ILE A 231 -24.57 -15.93 -1.76
CA ILE A 231 -25.54 -15.00 -1.17
C ILE A 231 -25.59 -13.74 -2.03
N ALA A 232 -26.68 -13.55 -2.77
CA ALA A 232 -26.84 -12.44 -3.71
C ALA A 232 -27.55 -11.24 -3.09
N HIS A 233 -27.00 -10.04 -3.30
CA HIS A 233 -27.66 -8.78 -2.99
C HIS A 233 -28.34 -8.19 -4.23
N GLY A 234 -29.59 -7.75 -4.05
CA GLY A 234 -30.39 -7.16 -5.11
C GLY A 234 -30.89 -8.19 -6.14
N ASN A 235 -31.50 -7.69 -7.21
CA ASN A 235 -32.14 -8.49 -8.26
C ASN A 235 -31.22 -8.77 -9.47
N THR A 236 -29.93 -8.83 -9.25
CA THR A 236 -28.89 -8.99 -10.29
C THR A 236 -28.36 -10.42 -10.36
N ALA A 237 -27.54 -10.72 -11.38
CA ALA A 237 -26.97 -12.04 -11.57
C ALA A 237 -25.87 -12.32 -10.55
N ALA A 238 -25.91 -13.47 -9.89
CA ALA A 238 -24.91 -13.89 -8.89
C ALA A 238 -23.60 -14.33 -9.55
N ILE A 239 -23.68 -15.15 -10.58
CA ILE A 239 -22.54 -15.73 -11.27
C ILE A 239 -22.35 -15.06 -12.63
N TRP A 240 -21.10 -14.84 -13.00
CA TRP A 240 -20.76 -14.36 -14.32
C TRP A 240 -19.59 -15.12 -14.92
N HIS A 241 -19.69 -15.37 -16.22
CA HIS A 241 -18.58 -15.84 -17.02
C HIS A 241 -18.40 -14.88 -18.19
N ASP A 242 -17.20 -14.34 -18.33
CA ASP A 242 -16.85 -13.39 -19.40
C ASP A 242 -16.79 -14.08 -20.78
N GLY A 243 -16.90 -15.37 -20.79
CA GLY A 243 -16.65 -16.21 -21.93
C GLY A 243 -15.20 -16.60 -22.03
N SER A 244 -14.95 -17.55 -22.85
CA SER A 244 -13.66 -18.17 -22.97
C SER A 244 -13.01 -17.90 -24.31
N LYS A 245 -11.70 -17.72 -24.28
CA LYS A 245 -10.85 -17.81 -25.44
C LYS A 245 -10.70 -19.27 -25.91
N TYR A 246 -10.92 -20.22 -25.01
CA TYR A 246 -10.76 -21.64 -25.22
C TYR A 246 -12.09 -22.38 -25.05
N GLU A 247 -12.36 -23.31 -25.96
CA GLU A 247 -13.60 -24.07 -25.95
C GLU A 247 -13.83 -24.88 -24.67
N ASP A 248 -12.78 -25.35 -24.06
CA ASP A 248 -12.85 -26.20 -22.87
C ASP A 248 -12.82 -25.45 -21.53
N SER A 249 -12.75 -24.11 -21.54
CA SER A 249 -12.87 -23.34 -20.31
C SER A 249 -14.29 -23.44 -19.72
N LYS A 250 -14.38 -23.70 -18.42
CA LYS A 250 -15.66 -24.02 -17.78
C LYS A 250 -15.68 -23.72 -16.30
N THR A 251 -16.88 -23.48 -15.80
CA THR A 251 -17.17 -23.30 -14.37
C THR A 251 -18.07 -24.44 -13.89
N VAL A 252 -17.59 -25.20 -12.92
CA VAL A 252 -18.28 -26.35 -12.32
C VAL A 252 -18.64 -26.04 -10.87
N LEU A 253 -19.92 -26.20 -10.52
CA LEU A 253 -20.47 -25.92 -9.19
C LEU A 253 -21.18 -27.18 -8.67
N VAL A 254 -20.59 -27.79 -7.64
CA VAL A 254 -21.03 -29.08 -7.08
C VAL A 254 -21.52 -28.89 -5.65
N ASN A 255 -22.73 -29.38 -5.35
CA ASN A 255 -23.35 -29.28 -4.02
C ASN A 255 -23.44 -27.84 -3.50
N CYS A 256 -23.69 -26.88 -4.38
CA CYS A 256 -23.69 -25.47 -4.02
C CYS A 256 -25.13 -24.98 -3.71
N ASN A 257 -25.24 -24.04 -2.74
CA ASN A 257 -26.48 -23.40 -2.36
C ASN A 257 -26.51 -21.97 -2.86
N PHE A 258 -27.64 -21.53 -3.44
CA PHE A 258 -27.86 -20.16 -3.92
C PHE A 258 -29.03 -19.53 -3.19
N THR A 259 -28.78 -18.43 -2.51
CA THR A 259 -29.77 -17.67 -1.75
C THR A 259 -29.48 -16.16 -1.90
N GLY A 260 -30.36 -15.31 -1.41
CA GLY A 260 -30.17 -13.87 -1.48
C GLY A 260 -31.45 -13.08 -1.35
N ASP A 261 -31.38 -11.82 -1.79
CA ASP A 261 -32.53 -10.91 -1.81
C ASP A 261 -33.57 -11.37 -2.84
N ASP A 262 -34.83 -10.97 -2.63
CA ASP A 262 -35.93 -11.36 -3.51
C ASP A 262 -35.66 -10.91 -4.96
N GLY A 263 -35.84 -11.84 -5.89
CA GLY A 263 -35.66 -11.60 -7.32
C GLY A 263 -34.20 -11.70 -7.82
N PHE A 264 -33.24 -12.17 -7.03
CA PHE A 264 -31.89 -12.41 -7.54
C PHE A 264 -31.89 -13.42 -8.71
N LYS A 265 -30.97 -13.26 -9.65
CA LYS A 265 -30.83 -14.12 -10.82
C LYS A 265 -29.63 -15.05 -10.65
N LEU A 266 -29.73 -16.26 -11.20
CA LEU A 266 -28.66 -17.26 -11.07
C LEU A 266 -27.36 -16.81 -11.72
N GLY A 267 -27.40 -16.32 -12.96
CA GLY A 267 -26.17 -15.95 -13.64
C GLY A 267 -26.39 -15.36 -15.03
N ARG A 268 -25.28 -14.82 -15.56
CA ARG A 268 -25.20 -14.31 -16.93
C ARG A 268 -23.82 -14.54 -17.55
N TYR A 269 -23.71 -14.36 -18.86
CA TYR A 269 -22.44 -14.47 -19.58
C TYR A 269 -22.36 -13.46 -20.71
N HIS A 270 -21.15 -13.12 -21.12
CA HIS A 270 -20.90 -12.18 -22.22
C HIS A 270 -20.48 -12.85 -23.51
N ARG A 271 -19.76 -13.96 -23.44
CA ARG A 271 -19.24 -14.73 -24.56
C ARG A 271 -19.57 -16.21 -24.36
N ASP A 272 -19.00 -17.09 -25.18
CA ASP A 272 -19.13 -18.52 -24.96
C ASP A 272 -18.75 -18.92 -23.54
N ALA A 273 -19.66 -19.59 -22.84
CA ALA A 273 -19.48 -20.01 -21.47
C ALA A 273 -19.95 -21.45 -21.28
N GLN A 274 -19.30 -22.17 -20.39
CA GLN A 274 -19.71 -23.48 -19.94
C GLN A 274 -19.97 -23.46 -18.44
N PHE A 275 -21.21 -23.79 -18.06
CA PHE A 275 -21.61 -23.93 -16.67
C PHE A 275 -22.14 -25.34 -16.40
N TYR A 276 -21.69 -25.92 -15.30
CA TYR A 276 -22.17 -27.20 -14.79
C TYR A 276 -22.65 -27.00 -13.35
N PHE A 277 -23.95 -27.11 -13.13
CA PHE A 277 -24.61 -27.04 -11.84
C PHE A 277 -25.00 -28.46 -11.40
N ILE A 278 -24.24 -29.04 -10.47
CA ILE A 278 -24.42 -30.42 -10.02
C ILE A 278 -24.89 -30.42 -8.57
N ASN A 279 -26.04 -31.04 -8.28
CA ASN A 279 -26.67 -31.07 -6.97
C ASN A 279 -26.88 -29.65 -6.38
N GLY A 280 -27.17 -28.67 -7.24
CA GLY A 280 -27.40 -27.27 -6.85
C GLY A 280 -28.74 -27.12 -6.12
N LYS A 281 -28.75 -26.31 -5.05
CA LYS A 281 -29.96 -25.91 -4.33
C LYS A 281 -30.20 -24.42 -4.50
N PHE A 282 -31.41 -24.08 -4.95
CA PHE A 282 -31.81 -22.71 -5.26
C PHE A 282 -32.96 -22.28 -4.36
N ALA A 283 -32.78 -21.21 -3.62
CA ALA A 283 -33.78 -20.69 -2.68
C ALA A 283 -35.03 -20.13 -3.38
N LYS A 284 -36.10 -20.04 -2.66
CA LYS A 284 -37.41 -19.55 -3.18
C LYS A 284 -37.33 -18.14 -3.74
N GLU A 285 -36.46 -17.30 -3.23
CA GLU A 285 -36.23 -15.90 -3.61
C GLU A 285 -35.64 -15.75 -5.02
N MET A 286 -35.09 -16.84 -5.61
CA MET A 286 -34.49 -16.78 -6.96
C MET A 286 -35.56 -16.46 -8.01
N ALA A 287 -35.29 -15.50 -8.90
CA ALA A 287 -36.13 -15.10 -10.00
C ALA A 287 -36.31 -16.23 -11.03
N ASP A 288 -37.48 -16.30 -11.67
CA ASP A 288 -37.74 -17.16 -12.83
C ASP A 288 -36.99 -16.59 -14.07
N ALA A 289 -35.68 -16.69 -14.06
CA ALA A 289 -34.81 -16.21 -15.13
C ALA A 289 -33.66 -17.21 -15.37
N PRO A 290 -33.61 -17.84 -16.56
CA PRO A 290 -32.50 -18.72 -16.91
C PRO A 290 -31.18 -17.93 -16.95
N VAL A 291 -30.03 -18.61 -16.87
CA VAL A 291 -28.74 -17.99 -17.14
C VAL A 291 -28.75 -17.37 -18.54
N TYR A 292 -28.48 -16.10 -18.65
CA TYR A 292 -28.75 -15.31 -19.87
C TYR A 292 -27.50 -14.68 -20.45
N LEU A 293 -27.50 -14.48 -21.79
CA LEU A 293 -26.50 -13.68 -22.50
C LEU A 293 -26.75 -12.19 -22.21
N ASN A 294 -25.73 -11.49 -21.77
CA ASN A 294 -25.80 -10.06 -21.66
C ASN A 294 -25.46 -9.42 -23.03
N PRO A 295 -26.38 -8.75 -23.68
CA PRO A 295 -26.24 -8.28 -25.08
C PRO A 295 -25.39 -7.02 -25.25
N SER A 296 -24.77 -6.53 -24.20
CA SER A 296 -24.19 -5.18 -24.18
C SER A 296 -22.91 -4.97 -25.00
N ASN A 297 -22.35 -6.01 -25.65
CA ASN A 297 -21.19 -5.85 -26.51
C ASN A 297 -21.34 -6.66 -27.81
N PRO A 298 -21.39 -5.96 -28.98
CA PRO A 298 -21.50 -6.62 -30.30
C PRO A 298 -20.30 -7.54 -30.66
N GLN A 299 -19.15 -7.40 -29.98
CA GLN A 299 -17.99 -8.24 -30.18
C GLN A 299 -18.05 -9.59 -29.45
N ASN A 300 -19.09 -9.85 -28.70
CA ASN A 300 -19.27 -11.09 -27.95
C ASN A 300 -19.84 -12.18 -28.88
N GLU A 301 -18.98 -12.91 -29.56
CA GLU A 301 -19.39 -14.04 -30.39
C GLU A 301 -19.64 -15.28 -29.53
N ILE A 302 -20.74 -15.98 -29.84
CA ILE A 302 -21.01 -17.34 -29.35
C ILE A 302 -20.53 -18.33 -30.41
N LYS A 303 -19.39 -19.00 -30.18
CA LYS A 303 -18.75 -19.90 -31.16
C LYS A 303 -19.16 -21.32 -30.98
N TRP A 304 -19.37 -21.76 -29.75
CA TRP A 304 -19.58 -23.19 -29.40
C TRP A 304 -20.97 -23.45 -28.83
N GLY A 305 -21.87 -22.46 -28.90
CA GLY A 305 -23.27 -22.59 -28.50
C GLY A 305 -23.49 -22.48 -26.98
N ARG A 306 -24.74 -22.65 -26.59
CA ARG A 306 -25.17 -22.56 -25.20
C ARG A 306 -24.84 -23.85 -24.45
N ARG A 307 -23.88 -23.81 -23.51
CA ARG A 307 -23.40 -24.97 -22.74
C ARG A 307 -23.65 -24.76 -21.25
N ILE A 308 -24.93 -24.78 -20.87
CA ILE A 308 -25.40 -24.58 -19.49
C ILE A 308 -26.13 -25.83 -19.07
N TYR A 309 -25.54 -26.55 -18.12
CA TYR A 309 -25.99 -27.89 -17.73
C TYR A 309 -26.36 -27.96 -16.27
N PHE A 310 -27.48 -28.63 -15.99
CA PHE A 310 -27.99 -28.93 -14.67
C PHE A 310 -28.11 -30.42 -14.47
N TYR A 311 -27.70 -30.90 -13.30
CA TYR A 311 -27.87 -32.29 -12.88
C TYR A 311 -28.29 -32.31 -11.39
N ASN A 312 -29.40 -32.99 -11.10
CA ASN A 312 -29.96 -33.10 -9.76
C ASN A 312 -30.12 -31.74 -9.06
N ALA A 313 -30.60 -30.74 -9.82
CA ALA A 313 -30.82 -29.38 -9.34
C ALA A 313 -32.19 -29.25 -8.65
N ILE A 314 -32.24 -28.64 -7.47
CA ILE A 314 -33.45 -28.51 -6.64
C ILE A 314 -33.76 -27.02 -6.42
N LYS A 315 -34.97 -26.60 -6.78
CA LYS A 315 -35.50 -25.26 -6.51
C LYS A 315 -36.56 -25.34 -5.39
N GLU A 316 -36.38 -24.55 -4.36
CA GLU A 316 -37.39 -24.38 -3.30
C GLU A 316 -38.60 -23.63 -3.83
N GLY A 317 -39.80 -24.07 -3.47
CA GLY A 317 -41.08 -23.48 -3.94
C GLY A 317 -41.45 -23.92 -5.36
N THR A 318 -42.02 -23.02 -6.17
CA THR A 318 -42.44 -23.33 -7.52
C THR A 318 -41.30 -23.67 -8.45
N PRO A 319 -41.31 -24.84 -9.12
CA PRO A 319 -40.27 -25.20 -10.08
C PRO A 319 -40.27 -24.28 -11.31
N PHE A 320 -39.11 -23.97 -11.85
CA PHE A 320 -39.03 -23.22 -13.10
C PHE A 320 -38.94 -24.18 -14.30
N ALA A 321 -39.69 -23.86 -15.36
CA ALA A 321 -39.76 -24.68 -16.57
C ALA A 321 -38.35 -24.89 -17.27
N TRP A 322 -37.47 -23.92 -17.11
CA TRP A 322 -36.13 -23.96 -17.70
C TRP A 322 -35.10 -24.71 -16.84
N LEU A 323 -35.39 -24.91 -15.55
CA LEU A 323 -34.47 -25.56 -14.60
C LEU A 323 -34.71 -27.07 -14.61
N VAL A 324 -34.22 -27.72 -15.62
CA VAL A 324 -34.38 -29.17 -15.83
C VAL A 324 -33.02 -29.86 -15.85
N ASN A 325 -33.01 -31.12 -15.45
CA ASN A 325 -31.82 -31.99 -15.54
C ASN A 325 -31.48 -32.27 -17.01
N ASN A 326 -30.72 -31.44 -17.65
CA ASN A 326 -30.36 -31.54 -19.06
C ASN A 326 -28.96 -32.10 -19.31
N LEU A 327 -28.15 -32.32 -18.30
CA LEU A 327 -26.78 -32.83 -18.47
C LEU A 327 -26.77 -34.24 -19.08
N GLU A 328 -27.64 -35.12 -18.63
CA GLU A 328 -27.71 -36.53 -19.12
C GLU A 328 -28.26 -36.63 -20.54
N THR A 329 -29.01 -35.66 -21.00
CA THR A 329 -29.69 -35.69 -22.31
C THR A 329 -29.05 -34.77 -23.35
N ALA A 330 -28.19 -33.84 -22.95
CA ALA A 330 -27.54 -32.89 -23.85
C ALA A 330 -26.51 -33.60 -24.75
N LYS A 331 -26.68 -33.48 -26.05
CA LYS A 331 -25.77 -34.10 -27.03
C LYS A 331 -24.36 -33.56 -26.87
N GLY A 332 -23.38 -34.42 -26.65
CA GLY A 332 -21.95 -34.08 -26.52
C GLY A 332 -21.57 -33.57 -25.12
N ALA A 333 -22.50 -33.55 -24.16
CA ALA A 333 -22.14 -33.29 -22.77
C ALA A 333 -21.45 -34.50 -22.13
N PRO A 334 -20.54 -34.31 -21.16
CA PRO A 334 -19.97 -35.40 -20.38
C PRO A 334 -21.06 -36.04 -19.51
N LYS A 335 -20.88 -37.28 -19.15
CA LYS A 335 -21.73 -37.92 -18.16
C LYS A 335 -21.46 -37.33 -16.76
N PRO A 336 -22.45 -37.31 -15.86
CA PRO A 336 -22.27 -36.74 -14.53
C PRO A 336 -21.07 -37.30 -13.76
N GLU A 337 -20.79 -38.60 -13.86
CA GLU A 337 -19.69 -39.30 -13.22
C GLU A 337 -18.31 -38.98 -13.82
N GLU A 338 -18.26 -38.48 -15.04
CA GLU A 338 -17.02 -38.02 -15.70
C GLU A 338 -16.58 -36.64 -15.22
N ILE A 339 -17.51 -35.85 -14.66
CA ILE A 339 -17.23 -34.50 -14.18
C ILE A 339 -16.48 -34.56 -12.84
N THR A 340 -15.18 -34.57 -12.93
CA THR A 340 -14.27 -34.62 -11.79
C THR A 340 -13.32 -33.43 -11.84
N ILE A 341 -12.61 -33.16 -10.72
CA ILE A 341 -11.56 -32.14 -10.67
C ILE A 341 -10.50 -32.39 -11.74
N ASN A 342 -10.11 -33.68 -11.93
CA ASN A 342 -9.13 -34.06 -12.93
C ASN A 342 -9.63 -33.77 -14.36
N TRP A 343 -10.91 -34.05 -14.64
CA TRP A 343 -11.53 -33.74 -15.94
C TRP A 343 -11.59 -32.18 -16.14
N LEU A 344 -11.97 -31.43 -15.12
CA LEU A 344 -12.03 -29.98 -15.23
C LEU A 344 -10.69 -29.36 -15.60
N PHE A 345 -9.62 -29.79 -14.93
CA PHE A 345 -8.28 -29.25 -15.16
C PHE A 345 -7.45 -30.03 -16.18
N ASN A 346 -8.08 -30.93 -16.95
CA ASN A 346 -7.44 -31.73 -18.00
C ASN A 346 -6.19 -32.48 -17.52
N GLY A 347 -6.20 -33.00 -16.29
CA GLY A 347 -5.05 -33.68 -15.68
C GLY A 347 -3.85 -32.78 -15.35
N LYS A 348 -3.91 -31.48 -15.62
CA LYS A 348 -2.78 -30.57 -15.44
C LYS A 348 -2.51 -30.21 -13.96
N TRP A 349 -3.53 -30.33 -13.12
CA TRP A 349 -3.44 -29.96 -11.71
C TRP A 349 -4.48 -30.69 -10.85
N MET A 350 -4.04 -31.10 -9.66
CA MET A 350 -4.91 -31.65 -8.63
C MET A 350 -4.70 -30.85 -7.35
N PRO A 351 -5.68 -30.05 -6.91
CA PRO A 351 -5.58 -29.27 -5.68
C PRO A 351 -5.54 -30.18 -4.45
N ASP A 352 -4.76 -29.80 -3.45
CA ASP A 352 -4.88 -30.39 -2.13
C ASP A 352 -6.17 -29.90 -1.44
N THR A 353 -7.10 -30.82 -1.27
CA THR A 353 -8.42 -30.55 -0.69
C THR A 353 -8.49 -30.75 0.81
N SER A 354 -7.41 -31.22 1.44
CA SER A 354 -7.32 -31.39 2.89
C SER A 354 -7.23 -30.03 3.61
N LEU A 355 -7.84 -29.91 4.76
CA LEU A 355 -7.63 -28.75 5.62
C LEU A 355 -6.28 -28.88 6.33
N PHE A 356 -5.68 -27.74 6.63
CA PHE A 356 -4.45 -27.67 7.38
C PHE A 356 -4.63 -28.27 8.78
N SER A 357 -3.93 -29.35 9.08
CA SER A 357 -3.99 -30.07 10.35
C SER A 357 -2.79 -29.80 11.27
N GLY A 358 -1.86 -28.94 10.84
CA GLY A 358 -0.71 -28.53 11.65
C GLY A 358 -1.19 -27.68 12.85
N SER A 359 -1.01 -28.17 14.07
CA SER A 359 -1.05 -27.26 15.22
C SER A 359 0.05 -26.22 15.00
N PRO A 360 -0.23 -24.92 15.19
CA PRO A 360 0.85 -23.97 15.38
C PRO A 360 1.72 -24.56 16.50
N VAL A 361 3.01 -24.71 16.24
CA VAL A 361 3.94 -25.19 17.25
C VAL A 361 3.57 -24.47 18.53
N LYS A 362 3.17 -25.25 19.57
CA LYS A 362 3.06 -24.72 20.92
C LYS A 362 4.25 -23.82 21.10
N SER A 363 4.00 -22.58 21.46
CA SER A 363 5.00 -21.56 21.73
C SER A 363 6.30 -22.26 22.07
N LEU A 364 7.32 -22.03 21.28
CA LEU A 364 8.67 -22.27 21.73
C LEU A 364 8.66 -21.66 23.12
N SER A 365 8.59 -22.56 24.14
CA SER A 365 8.94 -22.17 25.46
C SER A 365 10.19 -21.37 25.30
N ILE A 366 10.07 -20.08 25.60
CA ILE A 366 11.22 -19.21 25.78
C ILE A 366 12.22 -20.05 26.51
N VAL A 367 13.22 -20.53 25.81
CA VAL A 367 14.46 -20.94 26.47
C VAL A 367 14.87 -19.66 27.14
N LYS A 368 14.53 -19.54 28.40
CA LYS A 368 15.12 -18.59 29.31
C LYS A 368 16.62 -18.89 29.27
N SER A 369 17.29 -18.27 28.30
CA SER A 369 18.68 -18.02 28.50
C SER A 369 18.71 -17.17 29.75
N LYS A 370 19.26 -17.74 30.82
CA LYS A 370 19.64 -17.01 32.01
C LYS A 370 20.67 -15.97 31.59
N THR A 371 20.20 -14.85 31.05
CA THR A 371 20.92 -13.58 31.09
C THR A 371 20.35 -12.84 32.28
N ASN A 372 21.25 -12.58 33.22
CA ASN A 372 21.04 -11.83 34.44
C ASN A 372 20.11 -10.63 34.21
N GLY A 373 19.16 -10.48 35.15
CA GLY A 373 18.13 -9.47 35.11
C GLY A 373 18.67 -8.05 34.93
N GLN A 374 18.33 -7.48 33.77
CA GLN A 374 18.10 -6.06 33.62
C GLN A 374 16.63 -5.86 33.33
N ILE A 375 15.96 -5.21 34.27
CA ILE A 375 14.60 -4.69 34.12
C ILE A 375 14.68 -3.73 32.91
N SER A 376 14.02 -4.06 31.79
CA SER A 376 13.91 -3.14 30.66
C SER A 376 13.17 -1.90 31.15
N SER A 377 13.83 -0.77 31.19
CA SER A 377 13.19 0.49 31.57
C SER A 377 12.17 0.84 30.47
N ILE A 378 10.91 1.05 30.87
CA ILE A 378 9.84 1.51 29.97
C ILE A 378 10.05 3.00 29.73
N ASP A 379 10.01 3.42 28.47
CA ASP A 379 10.01 4.83 28.07
C ASP A 379 8.56 5.25 27.78
N SER A 380 7.99 6.06 28.66
CA SER A 380 6.56 6.44 28.58
C SER A 380 6.21 7.24 27.32
N ILE A 381 7.14 8.01 26.79
CA ILE A 381 6.95 8.77 25.53
C ILE A 381 6.94 7.80 24.36
N ALA A 382 7.87 6.81 24.34
CA ALA A 382 7.88 5.79 23.32
C ALA A 382 6.61 4.93 23.37
N GLU A 383 6.12 4.54 24.55
CA GLU A 383 4.85 3.81 24.68
C GLU A 383 3.66 4.60 24.10
N ASN A 384 3.59 5.91 24.36
CA ASN A 384 2.56 6.74 23.75
C ASN A 384 2.74 6.84 22.23
N MET A 385 3.97 6.90 21.70
CA MET A 385 4.21 6.86 20.26
C MET A 385 3.69 5.56 19.64
N LEU A 386 3.83 4.41 20.30
CA LEU A 386 3.24 3.14 19.82
C LEU A 386 1.71 3.23 19.72
N VAL A 387 1.05 3.88 20.69
CA VAL A 387 -0.42 4.05 20.70
C VAL A 387 -0.89 4.90 19.52
N TYR A 388 -0.17 5.97 19.17
CA TYR A 388 -0.54 6.89 18.09
C TYR A 388 -0.11 6.44 16.70
N GLN A 389 0.71 5.39 16.57
CA GLN A 389 1.15 4.91 15.25
C GLN A 389 -0.03 4.36 14.47
N ARG A 390 -0.26 4.89 13.28
CA ARG A 390 -1.31 4.41 12.38
C ARG A 390 -0.94 3.06 11.77
N ALA A 391 -1.94 2.30 11.37
CA ALA A 391 -1.74 0.96 10.79
C ALA A 391 -0.78 0.96 9.59
N ILE A 392 -0.80 2.02 8.77
CA ILE A 392 0.11 2.18 7.63
C ILE A 392 1.58 2.44 8.03
N GLY A 393 1.86 2.76 9.28
CA GLY A 393 3.21 2.91 9.84
C GLY A 393 3.62 4.34 10.21
N GLY A 394 2.99 5.36 9.65
CA GLY A 394 3.26 6.76 9.98
C GLY A 394 2.51 7.25 11.21
N TRP A 395 2.76 8.50 11.61
CA TRP A 395 2.12 9.16 12.74
C TRP A 395 1.37 10.41 12.31
N PRO A 396 0.21 10.71 12.93
CA PRO A 396 -0.49 11.98 12.77
C PRO A 396 0.21 13.07 13.58
N LYS A 397 0.14 14.32 13.11
CA LYS A 397 0.57 15.49 13.92
C LYS A 397 -0.49 15.97 14.88
N ALA A 398 -1.76 15.66 14.61
CA ALA A 398 -2.92 15.99 15.41
C ALA A 398 -4.00 14.93 15.24
N VAL A 399 -4.81 14.72 16.27
CA VAL A 399 -6.00 13.85 16.25
C VAL A 399 -7.19 14.73 16.68
N ASN A 400 -8.26 14.75 15.89
CA ASN A 400 -9.42 15.61 16.10
C ASN A 400 -9.00 17.09 16.32
N GLU A 401 -8.10 17.59 15.45
CA GLU A 401 -7.55 18.96 15.49
C GLU A 401 -6.67 19.27 16.72
N ILE A 402 -6.55 18.34 17.66
CA ILE A 402 -5.69 18.49 18.85
C ILE A 402 -4.30 17.96 18.52
N LYS A 403 -3.27 18.82 18.68
CA LYS A 403 -1.88 18.42 18.48
C LYS A 403 -1.51 17.26 19.39
N VAL A 404 -0.89 16.24 18.82
CA VAL A 404 -0.40 15.06 19.56
C VAL A 404 0.70 15.48 20.53
N ASP A 405 0.51 15.15 21.81
CA ASP A 405 1.47 15.33 22.89
C ASP A 405 1.79 13.99 23.54
N TYR A 406 2.96 13.46 23.25
CA TYR A 406 3.41 12.16 23.76
C TYR A 406 3.81 12.20 25.25
N THR A 407 3.91 13.38 25.87
CA THR A 407 4.21 13.51 27.30
C THR A 407 2.96 13.37 28.16
N LYS A 408 1.78 13.48 27.56
CA LYS A 408 0.49 13.34 28.26
C LYS A 408 0.31 11.89 28.72
N GLN A 409 -0.06 11.73 29.99
CA GLN A 409 -0.48 10.44 30.50
C GLN A 409 -1.87 10.08 29.93
N LEU A 410 -1.93 9.03 29.12
CA LEU A 410 -3.17 8.54 28.53
C LEU A 410 -3.86 7.54 29.46
N THR A 411 -5.17 7.69 29.63
CA THR A 411 -6.01 6.69 30.29
C THR A 411 -6.17 5.46 29.37
N GLU A 412 -6.53 4.31 29.94
CA GLU A 412 -6.78 3.09 29.14
C GLU A 412 -7.93 3.27 28.13
N THR A 413 -8.92 4.10 28.45
CA THR A 413 -10.03 4.44 27.53
C THR A 413 -9.52 5.27 26.35
N GLU A 414 -8.68 6.29 26.59
CA GLU A 414 -8.06 7.11 25.54
C GLU A 414 -7.16 6.25 24.63
N LYS A 415 -6.32 5.39 25.22
CA LYS A 415 -5.47 4.45 24.44
C LYS A 415 -6.30 3.56 23.54
N LYS A 416 -7.36 2.92 24.06
CA LYS A 416 -8.25 2.07 23.27
C LYS A 416 -8.91 2.84 22.13
N ALA A 417 -9.36 4.06 22.37
CA ALA A 417 -9.97 4.90 21.34
C ALA A 417 -8.98 5.26 20.22
N ILE A 418 -7.74 5.66 20.57
CA ILE A 418 -6.70 6.01 19.61
C ILE A 418 -6.29 4.77 18.77
N ILE A 419 -6.15 3.61 19.41
CA ILE A 419 -5.80 2.34 18.73
C ILE A 419 -6.95 1.91 17.81
N ALA A 420 -8.19 2.04 18.24
CA ALA A 420 -9.36 1.73 17.40
C ALA A 420 -9.41 2.59 16.13
N ASP A 421 -8.91 3.83 16.19
CA ASP A 421 -8.79 4.76 15.07
C ASP A 421 -7.47 4.62 14.28
N SER A 422 -6.74 3.53 14.47
CA SER A 422 -5.41 3.33 13.84
C SER A 422 -5.41 3.31 12.31
N LEU A 423 -6.58 3.15 11.69
CA LEU A 423 -6.75 3.17 10.22
C LEU A 423 -6.96 4.56 9.62
N HIS A 424 -7.09 5.57 10.46
CA HIS A 424 -7.26 6.92 9.95
C HIS A 424 -6.13 7.28 8.98
N ILE A 425 -6.47 7.96 7.87
CA ILE A 425 -5.54 8.27 6.77
C ILE A 425 -4.79 9.60 6.99
N ASP A 426 -4.54 9.96 8.23
CA ASP A 426 -3.92 11.20 8.69
C ASP A 426 -2.40 11.16 9.00
N PRO A 427 -1.65 10.06 8.75
CA PRO A 427 -0.21 10.12 8.87
C PRO A 427 0.41 11.15 7.94
N THR A 428 1.42 11.83 8.44
CA THR A 428 2.00 12.98 7.75
C THR A 428 3.50 13.09 7.98
N ILE A 429 4.18 13.80 7.08
CA ILE A 429 5.57 14.24 7.25
C ILE A 429 5.64 15.73 7.66
N ASP A 430 4.50 16.40 7.76
CA ASP A 430 4.40 17.82 8.09
C ASP A 430 4.92 18.13 9.51
N ASN A 431 5.62 19.25 9.67
CA ASN A 431 6.22 19.66 10.95
C ASN A 431 7.09 18.56 11.62
N GLY A 432 7.75 17.75 10.80
CA GLY A 432 8.61 16.66 11.24
C GLY A 432 7.88 15.45 11.82
N ALA A 433 6.55 15.37 11.73
CA ALA A 433 5.82 14.18 12.12
C ALA A 433 6.33 12.95 11.35
N THR A 434 6.15 11.78 11.88
CA THR A 434 6.72 10.49 11.43
C THR A 434 8.26 10.45 11.55
N THR A 435 8.98 11.46 11.06
CA THR A 435 10.46 11.44 11.11
C THR A 435 11.01 11.63 12.53
N LYS A 436 10.38 12.44 13.36
CA LYS A 436 10.79 12.63 14.77
C LYS A 436 10.46 11.40 15.64
N GLU A 437 9.31 10.76 15.38
CA GLU A 437 8.91 9.55 16.08
C GLU A 437 9.88 8.41 15.79
N ILE A 438 10.24 8.19 14.53
CA ILE A 438 11.24 7.19 14.14
C ILE A 438 12.57 7.44 14.86
N LYS A 439 13.09 8.67 14.83
CA LYS A 439 14.35 9.03 15.52
C LYS A 439 14.30 8.79 17.03
N TYR A 440 13.18 9.14 17.64
CA TYR A 440 12.97 8.93 19.08
C TYR A 440 12.94 7.44 19.42
N LEU A 441 12.14 6.65 18.69
CA LEU A 441 11.95 5.23 18.94
C LEU A 441 13.25 4.42 18.75
N VAL A 442 14.07 4.75 17.75
CA VAL A 442 15.40 4.14 17.58
C VAL A 442 16.30 4.44 18.77
N THR A 443 16.26 5.68 19.28
CA THR A 443 17.03 6.09 20.46
C THR A 443 16.53 5.41 21.73
N ALA A 444 15.21 5.32 21.91
CA ALA A 444 14.58 4.62 23.01
C ALA A 444 14.91 3.12 23.00
N TYR A 445 14.91 2.49 21.83
CA TYR A 445 15.38 1.10 21.67
C TYR A 445 16.82 0.91 22.12
N LYS A 446 17.74 1.78 21.68
CA LYS A 446 19.14 1.69 22.12
C LYS A 446 19.30 1.75 23.62
N LYS A 447 18.51 2.60 24.28
CA LYS A 447 18.51 2.79 25.73
C LYS A 447 17.86 1.64 26.49
N THR A 448 16.71 1.14 26.02
CA THR A 448 15.87 0.19 26.77
C THR A 448 15.98 -1.24 26.30
N LYS A 449 16.47 -1.47 25.07
CA LYS A 449 16.46 -2.76 24.36
C LYS A 449 15.05 -3.35 24.15
N ASN A 450 14.00 -2.51 24.21
CA ASN A 450 12.64 -2.93 23.94
C ASN A 450 12.40 -3.02 22.42
N ASN A 451 12.29 -4.24 21.90
CA ASN A 451 12.12 -4.52 20.47
C ASN A 451 10.87 -3.89 19.85
N LYS A 452 9.84 -3.57 20.64
CA LYS A 452 8.63 -2.90 20.13
C LYS A 452 8.96 -1.51 19.57
N TYR A 453 9.92 -0.80 20.16
CA TYR A 453 10.32 0.52 19.71
C TYR A 453 11.05 0.46 18.36
N LEU A 454 11.95 -0.52 18.19
CA LEU A 454 12.64 -0.71 16.92
C LEU A 454 11.65 -1.14 15.81
N ALA A 455 10.77 -2.11 16.11
CA ALA A 455 9.76 -2.56 15.15
C ALA A 455 8.84 -1.41 14.68
N ALA A 456 8.40 -0.54 15.61
CA ALA A 456 7.60 0.63 15.26
C ALA A 456 8.38 1.65 14.42
N ALA A 457 9.66 1.87 14.74
CA ALA A 457 10.54 2.74 13.95
C ALA A 457 10.72 2.19 12.52
N GLU A 458 10.98 0.91 12.36
CA GLU A 458 11.14 0.24 11.06
C GLU A 458 9.84 0.26 10.25
N LYS A 459 8.69 0.09 10.89
CA LYS A 459 7.38 0.26 10.25
C LYS A 459 7.20 1.70 9.75
N GLY A 460 7.65 2.69 10.52
CA GLY A 460 7.67 4.09 10.10
C GLY A 460 8.61 4.35 8.91
N ILE A 461 9.79 3.73 8.88
CA ILE A 461 10.70 3.80 7.72
C ILE A 461 10.02 3.20 6.48
N GLY A 462 9.36 2.05 6.62
CA GLY A 462 8.56 1.43 5.56
C GLY A 462 7.47 2.35 5.01
N TYR A 463 6.77 3.07 5.90
CA TYR A 463 5.79 4.10 5.52
C TYR A 463 6.42 5.21 4.66
N LEU A 464 7.57 5.76 5.07
CA LEU A 464 8.23 6.82 4.32
C LEU A 464 8.68 6.35 2.93
N LEU A 465 9.21 5.14 2.81
CA LEU A 465 9.60 4.56 1.53
C LEU A 465 8.40 4.31 0.61
N LYS A 466 7.26 3.91 1.18
CA LYS A 466 6.01 3.68 0.43
C LYS A 466 5.35 4.99 -0.02
N ALA A 467 5.52 6.06 0.75
CA ALA A 467 4.90 7.36 0.46
C ALA A 467 5.62 8.13 -0.66
N GLN A 468 6.80 7.72 -1.10
CA GLN A 468 7.54 8.37 -2.17
C GLN A 468 6.85 8.18 -3.52
N TYR A 469 6.66 9.26 -4.25
CA TYR A 469 6.18 9.23 -5.63
C TYR A 469 7.24 8.72 -6.62
N ALA A 470 6.80 8.18 -7.75
CA ALA A 470 7.69 7.82 -8.85
C ALA A 470 8.54 9.00 -9.36
N THR A 471 8.08 10.23 -9.18
CA THR A 471 8.81 11.46 -9.47
C THR A 471 9.89 11.82 -8.45
N GLY A 472 10.04 11.02 -7.38
CA GLY A 472 11.05 11.14 -6.33
C GLY A 472 10.65 11.98 -5.13
N GLY A 473 9.54 12.72 -5.19
CA GLY A 473 9.05 13.57 -4.09
C GLY A 473 8.17 12.84 -3.08
N TRP A 474 7.82 13.52 -1.98
CA TRP A 474 6.89 13.03 -0.96
C TRP A 474 5.70 13.97 -0.78
N PRO A 475 4.47 13.41 -0.62
CA PRO A 475 3.30 14.20 -0.22
C PRO A 475 3.40 14.67 1.23
N GLN A 476 2.65 15.72 1.56
CA GLN A 476 2.54 16.18 2.94
C GLN A 476 1.84 15.14 3.83
N TYR A 477 0.80 14.47 3.30
CA TYR A 477 0.06 13.39 3.93
C TYR A 477 0.03 12.16 3.01
N PHE A 478 0.09 10.97 3.59
CA PHE A 478 -0.05 9.72 2.87
C PHE A 478 -0.79 8.69 3.77
N PRO A 479 -1.84 8.04 3.28
CA PRO A 479 -2.36 7.99 1.90
C PRO A 479 -3.48 9.01 1.59
N ASP A 480 -3.60 10.10 2.34
CA ASP A 480 -4.58 11.16 2.04
C ASP A 480 -4.09 11.99 0.83
N PHE A 481 -4.75 11.82 -0.31
CA PHE A 481 -4.47 12.54 -1.54
C PHE A 481 -5.39 13.73 -1.76
N SER A 482 -6.13 14.16 -0.76
CA SER A 482 -7.04 15.29 -0.86
C SER A 482 -6.31 16.62 -0.93
N SER A 483 -6.74 17.51 -1.83
CA SER A 483 -6.25 18.88 -1.91
C SER A 483 -4.72 18.97 -2.02
N TYR A 484 -4.12 20.08 -1.52
CA TYR A 484 -2.68 20.32 -1.49
C TYR A 484 -1.86 19.28 -0.68
N ARG A 485 -2.53 18.43 0.12
CA ARG A 485 -1.88 17.38 0.92
C ARG A 485 -1.15 16.33 0.06
N SER A 486 -1.59 16.17 -1.19
CA SER A 486 -0.99 15.26 -2.17
C SER A 486 0.17 15.86 -2.96
N GLN A 487 0.45 17.16 -2.81
CA GLN A 487 1.55 17.81 -3.52
C GLN A 487 2.90 17.38 -2.93
N ILE A 488 3.95 17.38 -3.76
CA ILE A 488 5.34 17.27 -3.27
C ILE A 488 5.59 18.48 -2.39
N THR A 489 6.04 18.24 -1.15
CA THR A 489 6.10 19.30 -0.15
C THR A 489 7.51 19.50 0.41
N TYR A 490 8.07 20.69 0.20
CA TYR A 490 9.25 21.19 0.91
C TYR A 490 8.87 22.04 2.11
N ASN A 491 7.59 22.46 2.21
CA ASN A 491 7.11 23.31 3.30
C ASN A 491 7.53 22.74 4.66
N ASP A 492 8.05 23.63 5.52
CA ASP A 492 8.53 23.32 6.88
C ASP A 492 9.56 22.16 6.90
N ASP A 493 10.41 22.08 5.89
CA ASP A 493 11.43 21.03 5.67
C ASP A 493 10.88 19.60 5.59
N ALA A 494 9.62 19.40 5.26
CA ALA A 494 8.95 18.10 5.34
C ALA A 494 9.70 17.00 4.57
N MET A 495 9.86 17.15 3.25
CA MET A 495 10.61 16.20 2.42
C MET A 495 12.10 16.15 2.80
N VAL A 496 12.70 17.29 3.17
CA VAL A 496 14.11 17.37 3.59
C VAL A 496 14.37 16.55 4.86
N ASN A 497 13.43 16.58 5.82
CA ASN A 497 13.50 15.75 7.03
C ASN A 497 13.46 14.26 6.72
N VAL A 498 12.65 13.84 5.74
CA VAL A 498 12.63 12.44 5.26
C VAL A 498 13.98 12.06 4.64
N LEU A 499 14.48 12.87 3.72
CA LEU A 499 15.75 12.61 3.05
C LEU A 499 16.93 12.56 4.05
N ASN A 500 16.96 13.46 5.02
CA ASN A 500 17.98 13.44 6.08
C ASN A 500 17.89 12.19 6.96
N LEU A 501 16.69 11.70 7.27
CA LEU A 501 16.51 10.47 8.02
C LEU A 501 16.97 9.26 7.21
N LEU A 502 16.60 9.18 5.93
CA LEU A 502 17.06 8.10 5.05
C LEU A 502 18.59 8.12 4.89
N GLN A 503 19.20 9.30 4.81
CA GLN A 503 20.66 9.44 4.78
C GLN A 503 21.31 8.96 6.11
N ASP A 504 20.71 9.28 7.27
CA ASP A 504 21.17 8.80 8.58
C ASP A 504 21.11 7.25 8.64
N ILE A 505 20.08 6.62 8.05
CA ILE A 505 19.97 5.16 7.94
C ILE A 505 21.08 4.57 7.07
N THR A 506 21.35 5.15 5.90
CA THR A 506 22.40 4.64 5.00
C THR A 506 23.80 4.76 5.57
N GLU A 507 24.01 5.73 6.45
CA GLU A 507 25.29 6.01 7.12
C GLU A 507 25.43 5.28 8.46
N GLY A 508 24.36 4.65 8.97
CA GLY A 508 24.33 4.10 10.34
C GLY A 508 24.49 5.17 11.41
N ALA A 509 24.23 6.45 11.05
CA ALA A 509 24.42 7.59 11.93
C ALA A 509 23.27 7.76 12.94
N LYS A 510 23.49 8.53 13.99
CA LYS A 510 22.45 8.92 14.97
C LYS A 510 21.63 7.75 15.50
N ASN A 511 22.30 6.65 15.86
CA ASN A 511 21.71 5.41 16.37
C ASN A 511 21.03 4.51 15.33
N PHE A 512 21.00 4.84 14.04
CA PHE A 512 20.39 4.01 13.00
C PHE A 512 21.19 2.75 12.63
N ASP A 513 22.35 2.54 13.22
CA ASP A 513 23.15 1.30 13.14
C ASP A 513 22.40 0.04 13.62
N VAL A 514 21.30 0.21 14.35
CA VAL A 514 20.44 -0.89 14.86
C VAL A 514 19.31 -1.27 13.91
N VAL A 515 19.02 -0.43 12.92
CA VAL A 515 17.94 -0.66 11.95
C VAL A 515 18.32 -1.77 10.99
N ASN A 516 17.35 -2.59 10.60
CA ASN A 516 17.56 -3.70 9.69
C ASN A 516 18.29 -3.25 8.41
N PRO A 517 19.48 -3.82 8.09
CA PRO A 517 20.28 -3.44 6.92
C PRO A 517 19.53 -3.56 5.58
N ALA A 518 18.44 -4.34 5.51
CA ALA A 518 17.63 -4.45 4.31
C ALA A 518 16.96 -3.13 3.89
N PHE A 519 16.89 -2.13 4.78
CA PHE A 519 16.43 -0.78 4.42
C PHE A 519 17.50 0.04 3.69
N ILE A 520 18.77 -0.27 3.82
CA ILE A 520 19.87 0.52 3.25
C ILE A 520 19.77 0.67 1.73
N PRO A 521 19.63 -0.39 0.90
CA PRO A 521 19.49 -0.23 -0.54
C PRO A 521 18.25 0.54 -0.95
N LYS A 522 17.12 0.34 -0.26
CA LYS A 522 15.87 1.06 -0.52
C LYS A 522 16.01 2.55 -0.17
N ALA A 523 16.66 2.86 0.95
CA ALA A 523 16.91 4.24 1.36
C ALA A 523 17.85 4.96 0.39
N LYS A 524 18.89 4.28 -0.13
CA LYS A 524 19.79 4.83 -1.16
C LYS A 524 19.03 5.20 -2.42
N LEU A 525 18.23 4.27 -2.96
CA LEU A 525 17.41 4.53 -4.14
C LEU A 525 16.43 5.70 -3.89
N ALA A 526 15.79 5.73 -2.73
CA ALA A 526 14.87 6.81 -2.38
C ALA A 526 15.57 8.19 -2.29
N ILE A 527 16.81 8.23 -1.80
CA ILE A 527 17.63 9.44 -1.78
C ILE A 527 17.99 9.88 -3.20
N GLU A 528 18.43 8.96 -4.06
CA GLU A 528 18.76 9.23 -5.46
C GLU A 528 17.58 9.86 -6.21
N LEU A 529 16.41 9.23 -6.13
CA LEU A 529 15.18 9.78 -6.72
C LEU A 529 14.78 11.12 -6.10
N GLY A 530 14.95 11.28 -4.78
CA GLY A 530 14.67 12.54 -4.09
C GLY A 530 15.60 13.67 -4.51
N VAL A 531 16.89 13.41 -4.71
CA VAL A 531 17.85 14.36 -5.27
C VAL A 531 17.46 14.75 -6.70
N GLU A 532 17.11 13.77 -7.53
CA GLU A 532 16.64 14.05 -8.90
C GLU A 532 15.40 14.95 -8.89
N CYS A 533 14.42 14.66 -8.01
CA CYS A 533 13.24 15.49 -7.82
C CYS A 533 13.63 16.93 -7.44
N ILE A 534 14.55 17.12 -6.49
CA ILE A 534 15.04 18.44 -6.09
C ILE A 534 15.64 19.18 -7.28
N LEU A 535 16.51 18.54 -8.06
CA LEU A 535 17.16 19.16 -9.21
C LEU A 535 16.15 19.56 -10.30
N ARG A 536 15.14 18.71 -10.54
CA ARG A 536 14.10 18.96 -11.55
C ARG A 536 13.09 20.02 -11.12
N THR A 537 12.92 20.25 -9.82
CA THR A 537 11.99 21.24 -9.27
C THR A 537 12.66 22.59 -8.98
N GLN A 538 13.97 22.74 -9.19
CA GLN A 538 14.64 24.04 -9.08
C GLN A 538 14.12 24.99 -10.16
N ILE A 539 13.63 26.14 -9.73
CA ILE A 539 12.99 27.12 -10.62
C ILE A 539 14.04 27.80 -11.48
N LYS A 540 13.73 27.94 -12.77
CA LYS A 540 14.50 28.77 -13.72
C LYS A 540 13.73 30.05 -14.03
N VAL A 541 14.43 31.16 -13.98
CA VAL A 541 13.94 32.47 -14.41
C VAL A 541 14.88 32.98 -15.51
N ASN A 542 14.36 33.20 -16.71
CA ASN A 542 15.17 33.58 -17.88
C ASN A 542 16.36 32.61 -18.11
N ASP A 543 16.09 31.32 -18.02
CA ASP A 543 17.08 30.21 -18.14
C ASP A 543 18.14 30.15 -17.03
N ILE A 544 18.08 31.02 -16.04
CA ILE A 544 18.99 31.01 -14.87
C ILE A 544 18.32 30.23 -13.75
N LEU A 545 19.04 29.22 -13.21
CA LEU A 545 18.61 28.51 -12.00
C LEU A 545 18.54 29.46 -10.80
N THR A 546 17.49 29.35 -10.01
CA THR A 546 17.26 30.13 -8.80
C THR A 546 17.14 29.21 -7.58
N ALA A 547 15.98 29.19 -6.94
CA ALA A 547 15.72 28.39 -5.74
C ALA A 547 14.40 27.60 -5.90
N TRP A 548 13.71 27.25 -4.84
CA TRP A 548 12.57 26.33 -4.90
C TRP A 548 11.29 26.95 -4.35
N CYS A 549 10.15 26.52 -4.90
CA CYS A 549 8.83 26.73 -4.29
C CYS A 549 8.64 25.83 -3.07
N ALA A 550 7.67 26.15 -2.23
CA ALA A 550 7.32 25.34 -1.07
C ALA A 550 6.61 24.02 -1.46
N GLN A 551 5.86 24.03 -2.57
CA GLN A 551 5.10 22.84 -3.01
C GLN A 551 5.03 22.75 -4.52
N TYR A 552 4.89 21.50 -5.01
CA TYR A 552 4.90 21.17 -6.44
C TYR A 552 3.85 20.12 -6.78
N ASN A 553 3.33 20.20 -7.99
CA ASN A 553 2.50 19.16 -8.54
C ASN A 553 3.27 17.84 -8.63
N ARG A 554 2.67 16.78 -8.11
CA ARG A 554 3.32 15.45 -8.02
C ARG A 554 3.64 14.80 -9.37
N ASN A 555 2.92 15.20 -10.45
CA ASN A 555 3.07 14.62 -11.78
C ASN A 555 3.90 15.53 -12.70
N THR A 556 3.56 16.82 -12.75
CA THR A 556 4.18 17.80 -13.67
C THR A 556 5.46 18.41 -13.12
N LEU A 557 5.69 18.33 -11.81
CA LEU A 557 6.78 18.98 -11.09
C LEU A 557 6.78 20.52 -11.23
N GLN A 558 5.63 21.09 -11.58
CA GLN A 558 5.46 22.55 -11.62
C GLN A 558 5.12 23.07 -10.23
N PRO A 559 5.58 24.29 -9.88
CA PRO A 559 5.18 24.93 -8.62
C PRO A 559 3.66 25.04 -8.50
N GLU A 560 3.13 24.72 -7.32
CA GLU A 560 1.70 24.82 -7.02
C GLU A 560 1.44 25.60 -5.74
N MET A 561 0.26 26.27 -5.67
CA MET A 561 -0.22 26.84 -4.42
C MET A 561 -0.72 25.76 -3.47
N ALA A 562 -0.56 25.96 -2.17
CA ALA A 562 -1.16 25.10 -1.17
C ALA A 562 -2.39 25.74 -0.52
N ARG A 563 -2.21 26.33 0.68
CA ARG A 563 -3.28 27.10 1.34
C ARG A 563 -3.49 28.43 0.63
N LYS A 564 -4.66 29.05 0.79
CA LYS A 564 -5.04 30.32 0.15
C LYS A 564 -3.98 31.42 0.22
N PHE A 565 -3.16 31.43 1.28
CA PHE A 565 -2.09 32.40 1.47
C PHE A 565 -0.69 31.88 1.11
N GLU A 566 -0.58 30.66 0.57
CA GLU A 566 0.68 30.05 0.09
C GLU A 566 0.64 29.93 -1.43
N LEU A 567 0.74 31.08 -2.07
CA LEU A 567 0.71 31.19 -3.53
C LEU A 567 2.02 30.67 -4.14
N VAL A 568 1.98 30.35 -5.43
CA VAL A 568 3.18 30.00 -6.21
C VAL A 568 4.24 31.09 -6.05
N SER A 569 5.45 30.67 -5.65
CA SER A 569 6.53 31.59 -5.27
C SER A 569 7.89 30.87 -5.27
N ILE A 570 8.97 31.64 -5.26
CA ILE A 570 10.27 31.12 -4.83
C ILE A 570 10.37 31.35 -3.31
N SER A 571 10.74 30.32 -2.55
CA SER A 571 10.76 30.40 -1.08
C SER A 571 12.15 30.70 -0.52
N GLY A 572 12.24 31.75 0.29
CA GLY A 572 13.44 32.12 1.02
C GLY A 572 13.70 31.26 2.26
N GLN A 573 12.70 30.49 2.73
CA GLN A 573 12.83 29.60 3.89
C GLN A 573 13.13 28.17 3.44
N GLU A 574 12.27 27.55 2.66
CA GLU A 574 12.33 26.13 2.29
C GLU A 574 13.59 25.82 1.46
N SER A 575 14.05 26.74 0.63
CA SER A 575 15.28 26.60 -0.14
C SER A 575 16.52 26.38 0.73
N VAL A 576 16.55 26.89 1.95
CA VAL A 576 17.69 26.73 2.88
C VAL A 576 17.88 25.27 3.28
N GLY A 577 16.80 24.58 3.64
CA GLY A 577 16.83 23.16 4.00
C GLY A 577 17.26 22.29 2.82
N ILE A 578 16.74 22.60 1.62
CA ILE A 578 17.07 21.89 0.37
C ILE A 578 18.59 22.04 0.07
N ILE A 579 19.12 23.25 0.09
CA ILE A 579 20.54 23.53 -0.16
C ILE A 579 21.42 22.76 0.85
N ARG A 580 21.08 22.81 2.15
CA ARG A 580 21.79 22.06 3.18
C ARG A 580 21.82 20.55 2.92
N PHE A 581 20.69 19.99 2.49
CA PHE A 581 20.64 18.58 2.14
C PHE A 581 21.50 18.24 0.91
N LEU A 582 21.49 19.07 -0.13
CA LEU A 582 22.36 18.90 -1.30
C LEU A 582 23.84 19.01 -0.92
N MET A 583 24.20 19.95 -0.04
CA MET A 583 25.57 20.11 0.49
C MET A 583 26.02 18.93 1.35
N ARG A 584 25.09 18.13 1.91
CA ARG A 584 25.39 16.92 2.69
C ARG A 584 25.87 15.76 1.81
N GLN A 585 25.64 15.79 0.50
CA GLN A 585 26.04 14.71 -0.40
C GLN A 585 27.56 14.60 -0.46
N LYS A 586 28.13 13.40 -0.14
CA LYS A 586 29.58 13.19 0.01
C LYS A 586 30.37 13.40 -1.27
N ASN A 587 29.81 13.00 -2.42
CA ASN A 587 30.42 13.18 -3.74
C ASN A 587 29.38 13.86 -4.66
N PRO A 588 29.17 15.18 -4.49
CA PRO A 588 28.14 15.87 -5.25
C PRO A 588 28.47 15.87 -6.74
N THR A 589 27.46 15.52 -7.56
CA THR A 589 27.59 15.61 -9.02
C THR A 589 27.71 17.08 -9.44
N PRO A 590 28.21 17.36 -10.67
CA PRO A 590 28.23 18.73 -11.19
C PRO A 590 26.87 19.44 -11.11
N ALA A 591 25.77 18.71 -11.37
CA ALA A 591 24.42 19.24 -11.27
C ALA A 591 24.03 19.65 -9.83
N ILE A 592 24.43 18.86 -8.83
CA ILE A 592 24.23 19.22 -7.41
C ILE A 592 25.04 20.49 -7.06
N VAL A 593 26.28 20.57 -7.52
CA VAL A 593 27.16 21.72 -7.25
C VAL A 593 26.57 22.99 -7.90
N GLU A 594 26.10 22.90 -9.12
CA GLU A 594 25.44 23.99 -9.84
C GLU A 594 24.17 24.43 -9.12
N ALA A 595 23.32 23.49 -8.74
CA ALA A 595 22.06 23.75 -8.04
C ALA A 595 22.30 24.49 -6.69
N VAL A 596 23.30 24.05 -5.91
CA VAL A 596 23.72 24.72 -4.68
C VAL A 596 24.19 26.14 -4.96
N LYS A 597 25.13 26.33 -5.92
CA LYS A 597 25.66 27.66 -6.25
C LYS A 597 24.58 28.61 -6.71
N ALA A 598 23.65 28.15 -7.55
CA ALA A 598 22.53 28.96 -8.03
C ALA A 598 21.57 29.36 -6.89
N GLY A 599 21.21 28.43 -6.03
CA GLY A 599 20.38 28.72 -4.85
C GLY A 599 21.03 29.72 -3.89
N ILE A 600 22.33 29.58 -3.67
CA ILE A 600 23.12 30.53 -2.84
C ILE A 600 23.16 31.92 -3.50
N ALA A 601 23.43 32.01 -4.80
CA ALA A 601 23.44 33.27 -5.55
C ALA A 601 22.10 33.99 -5.46
N TRP A 602 21.00 33.25 -5.65
CA TRP A 602 19.66 33.77 -5.51
C TRP A 602 19.39 34.29 -4.08
N LEU A 603 19.77 33.55 -3.04
CA LEU A 603 19.59 33.98 -1.64
C LEU A 603 20.37 35.24 -1.31
N GLU A 604 21.58 35.45 -1.88
CA GLU A 604 22.31 36.71 -1.73
C GLU A 604 21.67 37.88 -2.49
N GLU A 605 21.12 37.63 -3.69
CA GLU A 605 20.42 38.63 -4.50
C GLU A 605 19.19 39.17 -3.79
N VAL A 606 18.34 38.30 -3.23
CA VAL A 606 17.07 38.71 -2.57
C VAL A 606 17.19 39.11 -1.12
N LYS A 607 18.40 39.28 -0.62
CA LYS A 607 18.72 39.69 0.76
C LYS A 607 18.30 41.14 1.04
N ILE A 608 17.46 41.32 2.04
CA ILE A 608 16.96 42.64 2.48
C ILE A 608 17.83 43.12 3.64
N LYS A 609 18.70 44.06 3.37
CA LYS A 609 19.67 44.60 4.35
C LYS A 609 19.11 45.79 5.10
N GLY A 610 19.54 45.99 6.35
CA GLY A 610 19.21 47.16 7.17
C GLY A 610 17.86 47.07 7.91
N PHE A 611 17.28 45.84 7.97
CA PHE A 611 15.99 45.61 8.59
C PHE A 611 15.96 44.34 9.44
N LYS A 612 15.05 44.31 10.43
CA LYS A 612 14.67 43.15 11.23
C LYS A 612 13.14 43.05 11.30
N TYR A 613 12.61 41.83 11.49
CA TYR A 613 11.18 41.57 11.66
C TYR A 613 10.91 41.18 13.12
N VAL A 614 10.18 42.00 13.86
CA VAL A 614 10.08 41.91 15.30
C VAL A 614 8.65 42.08 15.80
N ASP A 615 8.36 41.44 16.93
CA ASP A 615 7.14 41.72 17.69
C ASP A 615 7.28 43.03 18.42
N VAL A 616 6.25 43.88 18.36
CA VAL A 616 6.14 45.14 19.09
C VAL A 616 4.90 45.13 19.98
N ILE A 617 4.94 45.87 21.10
CA ILE A 617 3.78 46.05 21.94
C ILE A 617 2.78 46.93 21.19
N ALA A 618 1.55 46.45 21.06
CA ALA A 618 0.44 47.13 20.39
C ALA A 618 -0.87 46.84 21.15
N PRO A 619 -1.18 47.60 22.20
CA PRO A 619 -2.31 47.33 23.10
C PRO A 619 -3.67 47.29 22.38
N ASP A 620 -3.79 48.05 21.28
CA ASP A 620 -5.02 48.13 20.48
C ASP A 620 -5.23 46.91 19.57
N MET A 621 -4.24 46.01 19.49
CA MET A 621 -4.32 44.80 18.70
C MET A 621 -4.85 43.60 19.54
N PRO A 622 -5.54 42.62 18.92
CA PRO A 622 -6.23 41.53 19.63
C PRO A 622 -5.37 40.73 20.63
N LYS A 623 -4.05 40.67 20.44
CA LYS A 623 -3.10 39.99 21.35
C LYS A 623 -2.16 40.93 22.07
N GLY A 624 -2.47 42.25 22.15
CA GLY A 624 -1.62 43.24 22.74
C GLY A 624 -0.27 43.47 22.07
N LYS A 625 -0.06 42.91 20.88
CA LYS A 625 1.17 42.97 20.10
C LYS A 625 0.92 42.98 18.61
N ASP A 626 1.83 43.53 17.85
CA ASP A 626 1.89 43.35 16.37
C ASP A 626 3.29 42.97 15.95
N ARG A 627 3.45 42.60 14.68
CA ARG A 627 4.73 42.24 14.10
C ARG A 627 5.04 43.15 12.91
N VAL A 628 6.19 43.80 13.00
CA VAL A 628 6.57 44.87 12.07
C VAL A 628 8.00 44.73 11.57
N ILE A 629 8.29 45.37 10.43
CA ILE A 629 9.65 45.58 9.97
C ILE A 629 10.19 46.84 10.69
N ALA A 630 11.33 46.68 11.36
CA ALA A 630 12.05 47.79 12.03
C ALA A 630 13.44 47.95 11.40
N THR A 631 13.94 49.18 11.33
CA THR A 631 15.29 49.50 10.84
C THR A 631 16.34 48.94 11.80
N ASP A 632 17.34 48.25 11.25
CA ASP A 632 18.53 47.79 11.98
C ASP A 632 19.67 47.59 10.96
N ILE A 633 20.57 48.53 10.89
CA ILE A 633 21.62 48.62 9.88
C ILE A 633 22.54 47.40 9.83
N ASN A 634 22.66 46.70 10.95
CA ASN A 634 23.52 45.49 11.08
C ASN A 634 22.78 44.18 10.78
N SER A 635 21.49 44.25 10.50
CA SER A 635 20.65 43.09 10.26
C SER A 635 20.34 42.92 8.77
N ALA A 636 20.01 41.67 8.43
CA ALA A 636 19.42 41.33 7.17
C ALA A 636 18.32 40.28 7.36
N ILE A 637 17.27 40.38 6.57
CA ILE A 637 16.13 39.44 6.55
C ILE A 637 15.85 38.98 5.14
N TRP A 638 15.10 37.92 5.04
CA TRP A 638 14.55 37.40 3.79
C TRP A 638 13.05 37.25 3.95
N ALA A 639 12.31 37.56 2.88
CA ALA A 639 10.91 37.19 2.81
C ALA A 639 10.74 35.66 2.65
N ARG A 640 9.62 35.14 3.10
CA ARG A 640 9.31 33.73 2.89
C ARG A 640 8.98 33.48 1.40
N PHE A 641 8.22 34.39 0.77
CA PHE A 641 7.76 34.25 -0.60
C PHE A 641 8.21 35.42 -1.48
N TYR A 642 8.71 35.07 -2.66
CA TYR A 642 9.11 35.99 -3.72
C TYR A 642 8.38 35.61 -5.02
N GLU A 643 7.99 36.61 -5.79
CA GLU A 643 7.45 36.38 -7.14
C GLU A 643 8.51 35.73 -8.02
N VAL A 644 8.06 34.77 -8.85
CA VAL A 644 8.96 33.95 -9.67
C VAL A 644 9.70 34.83 -10.70
N GLU A 645 9.00 35.76 -11.34
CA GLU A 645 9.55 36.54 -12.44
C GLU A 645 10.36 37.77 -12.00
N THR A 646 10.03 38.35 -10.84
CA THR A 646 10.55 39.67 -10.43
C THR A 646 11.43 39.65 -9.20
N ASN A 647 11.49 38.54 -8.49
CA ASN A 647 12.15 38.42 -7.18
C ASN A 647 11.60 39.42 -6.13
N ARG A 648 10.41 39.99 -6.36
CA ARG A 648 9.77 40.90 -5.44
C ARG A 648 9.15 40.17 -4.27
N PRO A 649 9.46 40.51 -3.01
CA PRO A 649 8.76 39.98 -1.84
C PRO A 649 7.26 40.25 -1.91
N PHE A 650 6.42 39.26 -1.57
CA PHE A 650 4.99 39.43 -1.46
C PHE A 650 4.40 38.68 -0.26
N PHE A 651 3.21 39.09 0.13
CA PHE A 651 2.41 38.55 1.21
C PHE A 651 1.02 38.21 0.68
N SER A 652 0.33 37.31 1.32
CA SER A 652 -1.03 36.95 0.92
C SER A 652 -1.86 36.59 2.17
N GLY A 653 -3.08 37.11 2.19
CA GLY A 653 -4.07 36.78 3.20
C GLY A 653 -4.95 35.61 2.77
N ARG A 654 -6.11 35.48 3.42
CA ARG A 654 -7.12 34.45 3.09
C ARG A 654 -7.88 34.75 1.79
N ASP A 655 -7.68 35.96 1.24
CA ASP A 655 -8.24 36.42 -0.04
C ASP A 655 -7.46 35.88 -1.26
N SER A 656 -6.32 35.23 -1.06
CA SER A 656 -5.42 34.75 -2.12
C SER A 656 -4.90 35.85 -3.05
N GLN A 657 -4.84 37.10 -2.57
CA GLN A 657 -4.33 38.20 -3.35
C GLN A 657 -2.92 38.54 -2.91
N LYS A 658 -2.02 38.81 -3.88
CA LYS A 658 -0.68 39.31 -3.59
C LYS A 658 -0.74 40.72 -2.99
N LYS A 659 -0.05 40.94 -1.89
CA LYS A 659 0.17 42.22 -1.22
C LYS A 659 1.67 42.47 -1.13
N TYR A 660 2.07 43.70 -1.14
CA TYR A 660 3.49 44.07 -1.14
C TYR A 660 3.97 44.76 0.13
N ASP A 661 3.04 45.03 1.05
CA ASP A 661 3.33 45.40 2.44
C ASP A 661 2.67 44.34 3.34
N VAL A 662 3.41 43.78 4.30
CA VAL A 662 2.90 42.80 5.25
C VAL A 662 1.76 43.37 6.13
N LYS A 663 1.62 44.68 6.23
CA LYS A 663 0.52 45.34 6.93
C LYS A 663 -0.83 45.22 6.24
N GLU A 664 -0.83 44.95 4.92
CA GLU A 664 -2.05 44.81 4.11
C GLU A 664 -2.77 43.49 4.29
N ILE A 665 -2.15 42.51 4.96
CA ILE A 665 -2.78 41.23 5.25
C ILE A 665 -3.41 41.23 6.65
N GLU A 666 -4.35 40.30 6.86
CA GLU A 666 -5.08 40.16 8.11
C GLU A 666 -4.13 40.01 9.30
N TYR A 667 -4.48 40.63 10.42
CA TYR A 667 -3.69 40.59 11.65
C TYR A 667 -3.28 39.18 12.07
N GLU A 668 -4.20 38.23 12.02
CA GLU A 668 -3.94 36.85 12.44
C GLU A 668 -2.92 36.18 11.50
N ARG A 669 -2.89 36.50 10.21
CA ARG A 669 -1.89 36.05 9.26
C ARG A 669 -0.55 36.74 9.48
N ARG A 670 -0.57 38.06 9.65
CA ARG A 670 0.65 38.87 9.86
C ARG A 670 1.42 38.43 11.09
N THR A 671 0.72 38.19 12.21
CA THR A 671 1.35 37.81 13.47
C THR A 671 1.52 36.30 13.68
N GLY A 672 0.74 35.48 13.01
CA GLY A 672 0.72 34.03 13.16
C GLY A 672 1.56 33.22 12.13
N TYR A 673 2.18 33.92 11.17
CA TYR A 673 2.97 33.30 10.13
C TYR A 673 4.34 33.96 9.99
N ALA A 674 5.38 33.19 9.66
CA ALA A 674 6.74 33.69 9.52
C ALA A 674 6.96 34.26 8.11
N TRP A 675 6.51 35.48 7.86
CA TRP A 675 6.64 36.16 6.57
C TRP A 675 8.05 36.61 6.24
N TYR A 676 8.83 36.91 7.25
CA TYR A 676 10.25 37.23 7.16
C TYR A 676 11.04 36.45 8.20
N GLY A 677 12.29 36.17 7.89
CA GLY A 677 13.21 35.49 8.81
C GLY A 677 14.65 35.66 8.42
N THR A 678 15.54 35.07 9.22
CA THR A 678 16.98 35.09 9.03
C THR A 678 17.51 33.69 8.59
N TRP A 679 16.65 32.84 8.04
CA TRP A 679 16.94 31.42 7.74
C TRP A 679 18.22 31.20 6.91
N PRO A 680 18.54 32.01 5.87
CA PRO A 680 19.76 31.88 5.10
C PRO A 680 21.03 32.38 5.76
N ALA A 681 20.93 33.16 6.82
CA ALA A 681 22.11 33.90 7.37
C ALA A 681 23.31 32.99 7.69
N THR A 682 23.10 31.91 8.45
CA THR A 682 24.16 30.94 8.81
C THR A 682 24.64 30.15 7.60
N LEU A 683 23.71 29.77 6.73
CA LEU A 683 24.04 29.07 5.48
C LEU A 683 25.02 29.89 4.62
N LEU A 684 24.73 31.16 4.40
CA LEU A 684 25.51 32.05 3.53
C LEU A 684 26.89 32.39 4.14
N VAL A 685 26.92 32.70 5.45
CA VAL A 685 28.14 33.23 6.08
C VAL A 685 29.07 32.13 6.58
N VAL A 686 28.55 30.97 6.97
CA VAL A 686 29.34 29.92 7.63
C VAL A 686 29.38 28.62 6.86
N GLU A 687 28.19 28.09 6.49
CA GLU A 687 28.08 26.71 6.01
C GLU A 687 28.55 26.57 4.55
N TYR A 688 28.09 27.44 3.66
CA TYR A 688 28.45 27.42 2.24
C TYR A 688 29.94 27.68 1.99
N PRO A 689 30.62 28.70 2.61
CA PRO A 689 32.05 28.88 2.44
C PRO A 689 32.90 27.66 2.84
N LYS A 690 32.53 26.99 3.94
CA LYS A 690 33.20 25.74 4.36
C LYS A 690 32.99 24.62 3.35
N TRP A 691 31.76 24.44 2.86
CA TRP A 691 31.46 23.44 1.86
C TRP A 691 32.20 23.69 0.55
N LEU A 692 32.25 24.93 0.07
CA LEU A 692 32.94 25.33 -1.14
C LEU A 692 34.45 25.04 -1.04
N GLN A 693 35.06 25.31 0.13
CA GLN A 693 36.45 24.94 0.38
C GLN A 693 36.71 23.43 0.34
N ALA A 694 35.77 22.65 0.87
CA ALA A 694 35.86 21.19 0.91
C ALA A 694 35.79 20.58 -0.50
N ILE A 695 34.86 21.00 -1.34
CA ILE A 695 34.74 20.47 -2.71
C ILE A 695 35.91 20.89 -3.60
N ASN A 696 36.47 22.10 -3.43
CA ASN A 696 37.60 22.56 -4.21
C ASN A 696 38.94 21.88 -3.81
N LYS A 697 39.01 21.25 -2.64
CA LYS A 697 40.17 20.44 -2.23
C LYS A 697 40.12 19.01 -2.77
N ASN A 698 38.94 18.55 -3.13
CA ASN A 698 38.72 17.18 -3.62
C ASN A 698 38.72 17.10 -5.17
N ASN A 699 38.73 18.24 -5.86
CA ASN A 699 38.95 18.41 -7.29
C ASN A 699 40.40 18.88 -7.54
#